data_3360e817bb17e4bb9ec3825c715e2b04
#
_entry.id   3360e817bb17e4bb9ec3825c715e2b04
#
_cell.length_a   1.000
_cell.length_b   1.000
_cell.length_c   1.000
_cell.angle_alpha   90.00
_cell.angle_beta   90.00
_cell.angle_gamma   90.00
#
_symmetry.space_group_name_H-M   'P 1'
#
loop_
_entity.id
_entity.type
_entity.pdbx_description
1 polymer ?
#
loop_
_entity_poly.entity_id
_entity_poly.type
_entity_poly.pdbx_seq_one_letter_code
_entity_poly.pdbx_strand_id
1 'polypeptide(L)'
;MSNSTLLSNPIEYLKGVGPLRADMLKKELSLFTFNDLLHHFPYRHIDKTKVSTIASISPEMDFIQVKGVLQAIDIIGVKRSKRMVTQLKDETGILELTWFQGIQWVQKNLVEGQTYLVFGRVSFFNGRAQIVHPEIEPYVISKLTQKSLLEPVYSTTEKLKARGLNAKQIGKLTQSLFQQISEKEVPENLPTHILSGRMSRWEAYRQIHFPSTLLHYKKALERLIFEELFVAQVRLNLIKINRHKNSKGHTFEKVGTYFNTFYNQHLPFELTGAQKRVIKEIRQDVGKGYQMNRLLQGDVGSGKTMIALMAMLMAADNGYQSCLMAPTEILATQHYESLTELLKEMPIEIALLTGSTKTSERKRILKGLLEDDIHFVVGTHAIIEEVVQFKNLGLAVVDEQHRFGVAQRAKLWKKSSIAPHILVMTATPIPRTLAMTAFGDLDYSILDELPPGRQVIKTVQRYETSRSKVMDFVKTEIIKGRQAYFVYPLIEESEKLSFEDLMQGYEQVKSFFPAPNYKISMVHGRQTSVEKETNMHRFKTADTQILVGTTVIEVGVNVPNATVMVIESAEKFGLSQLHQLRGRVGRGSEQSYCILLCSVKASREAKERLKIMCHTNDGFIIAEKDLEIRGPGEIDGTRQSGALNFKLASLINDKKTLEEAKQLAFELCEKDPMLQLPENAVLRNFIVSQKSKIGWGKIA
;
A
#
# COMPACT_ATOMS: atom_id res chain seq x y z
N MET A 1 -30.53 21.48 18.15
CA MET A 1 -30.09 20.76 19.35
C MET A 1 -29.49 19.45 18.91
N SER A 2 -28.18 19.26 19.02
CA SER A 2 -27.50 18.02 18.66
C SER A 2 -27.92 16.96 19.65
N ASN A 3 -28.69 15.97 19.22
CA ASN A 3 -28.91 14.74 19.99
C ASN A 3 -27.51 14.08 20.19
N SER A 4 -26.90 14.32 21.35
CA SER A 4 -25.69 13.59 21.76
C SER A 4 -26.12 12.12 21.91
N THR A 5 -25.76 11.30 20.93
CA THR A 5 -25.98 9.85 21.02
C THR A 5 -25.18 9.29 22.18
N LEU A 6 -25.70 8.31 22.91
CA LEU A 6 -24.96 7.61 24.00
C LEU A 6 -23.55 7.18 23.55
N LEU A 7 -23.38 6.89 22.26
CA LEU A 7 -22.08 6.50 21.67
C LEU A 7 -21.02 7.63 21.73
N SER A 8 -21.40 8.88 21.86
CA SER A 8 -20.45 10.00 22.02
C SER A 8 -19.96 10.20 23.46
N ASN A 9 -20.52 9.48 24.43
CA ASN A 9 -20.10 9.56 25.81
C ASN A 9 -18.65 9.10 26.00
N PRO A 10 -17.86 9.83 26.82
CA PRO A 10 -16.52 9.42 27.19
C PRO A 10 -16.48 8.04 27.84
N ILE A 11 -15.40 7.28 27.59
CA ILE A 11 -15.26 5.88 27.99
C ILE A 11 -15.29 5.68 29.51
N GLU A 12 -14.94 6.71 30.29
CA GLU A 12 -14.97 6.71 31.75
C GLU A 12 -16.36 6.48 32.36
N TYR A 13 -17.42 6.83 31.61
CA TYR A 13 -18.81 6.64 32.07
C TYR A 13 -19.32 5.21 31.83
N LEU A 14 -18.54 4.37 31.19
CA LEU A 14 -18.91 2.96 31.02
C LEU A 14 -18.77 2.21 32.33
N LYS A 15 -19.81 1.46 32.68
CA LYS A 15 -19.79 0.58 33.90
C LYS A 15 -18.60 -0.37 33.87
N GLY A 16 -17.72 -0.24 34.88
CA GLY A 16 -16.50 -1.03 34.99
C GLY A 16 -15.23 -0.33 34.48
N VAL A 17 -15.36 0.93 33.98
CA VAL A 17 -14.25 1.78 33.58
C VAL A 17 -14.18 2.96 34.53
N GLY A 18 -13.24 2.95 35.46
CA GLY A 18 -12.95 4.13 36.29
C GLY A 18 -11.89 5.01 35.64
N PRO A 19 -11.58 6.21 36.21
CA PRO A 19 -10.65 7.17 35.62
C PRO A 19 -9.29 6.57 35.23
N LEU A 20 -8.68 5.77 36.09
CA LEU A 20 -7.38 5.12 35.84
C LEU A 20 -7.42 4.15 34.63
N ARG A 21 -8.50 3.37 34.50
CA ARG A 21 -8.68 2.47 33.35
C ARG A 21 -8.97 3.24 32.08
N ALA A 22 -9.75 4.31 32.17
CA ALA A 22 -10.04 5.19 31.03
C ALA A 22 -8.76 5.81 30.47
N ASP A 23 -7.88 6.35 31.32
CA ASP A 23 -6.60 6.90 30.88
C ASP A 23 -5.72 5.88 30.15
N MET A 24 -5.73 4.65 30.63
CA MET A 24 -4.98 3.57 30.01
C MET A 24 -5.57 3.16 28.65
N LEU A 25 -6.90 3.02 28.56
CA LEU A 25 -7.59 2.71 27.31
C LEU A 25 -7.36 3.80 26.26
N LYS A 26 -7.40 5.08 26.68
CA LYS A 26 -7.10 6.24 25.82
C LYS A 26 -5.65 6.24 25.30
N LYS A 27 -4.67 5.99 26.19
CA LYS A 27 -3.23 6.03 25.84
C LYS A 27 -2.76 4.85 25.01
N GLU A 28 -3.21 3.64 25.35
CA GLU A 28 -2.69 2.40 24.77
C GLU A 28 -3.50 1.90 23.57
N LEU A 29 -4.82 2.17 23.52
CA LEU A 29 -5.71 1.69 22.46
C LEU A 29 -6.46 2.82 21.75
N SER A 30 -6.23 4.08 22.12
CA SER A 30 -6.94 5.25 21.55
C SER A 30 -8.47 5.15 21.68
N LEU A 31 -8.96 4.54 22.77
CA LEU A 31 -10.39 4.41 23.05
C LEU A 31 -10.85 5.55 23.95
N PHE A 32 -11.47 6.56 23.37
CA PHE A 32 -11.92 7.79 24.07
C PHE A 32 -13.41 7.75 24.40
N THR A 33 -14.23 7.13 23.56
CA THR A 33 -15.68 7.14 23.64
C THR A 33 -16.29 5.73 23.58
N PHE A 34 -17.58 5.60 23.86
CA PHE A 34 -18.33 4.37 23.66
C PHE A 34 -18.30 3.92 22.21
N ASN A 35 -18.32 4.88 21.26
CA ASN A 35 -18.20 4.59 19.84
C ASN A 35 -16.85 3.95 19.49
N ASP A 36 -15.76 4.39 20.14
CA ASP A 36 -14.45 3.80 19.86
C ASP A 36 -14.39 2.36 20.35
N LEU A 37 -14.98 2.07 21.51
CA LEU A 37 -15.08 0.69 22.03
C LEU A 37 -15.96 -0.19 21.14
N LEU A 38 -17.10 0.31 20.64
CA LEU A 38 -17.96 -0.39 19.68
C LEU A 38 -17.22 -0.77 18.40
N HIS A 39 -16.27 0.06 17.96
CA HIS A 39 -15.44 -0.17 16.77
C HIS A 39 -14.09 -0.83 17.08
N HIS A 40 -13.85 -1.24 18.31
CA HIS A 40 -12.69 -2.04 18.69
C HIS A 40 -13.03 -3.51 18.49
N PHE A 41 -12.93 -3.99 17.25
CA PHE A 41 -13.35 -5.34 16.89
C PHE A 41 -12.41 -6.42 17.45
N PRO A 42 -12.93 -7.61 17.80
CA PRO A 42 -12.09 -8.74 18.13
C PRO A 42 -11.33 -9.21 16.87
N TYR A 43 -10.04 -9.50 17.02
CA TYR A 43 -9.24 -9.99 15.90
C TYR A 43 -9.44 -11.48 15.61
N ARG A 44 -10.02 -12.23 16.56
CA ARG A 44 -10.47 -13.62 16.39
C ARG A 44 -11.51 -13.98 17.44
N HIS A 45 -12.18 -15.12 17.19
CA HIS A 45 -13.04 -15.77 18.17
C HIS A 45 -12.48 -17.15 18.53
N ILE A 46 -12.59 -17.51 19.80
CA ILE A 46 -12.24 -18.83 20.28
C ILE A 46 -13.53 -19.65 20.29
N ASP A 47 -13.53 -20.73 19.51
CA ASP A 47 -14.65 -21.66 19.46
C ASP A 47 -14.56 -22.63 20.67
N LYS A 48 -15.41 -22.39 21.66
CA LYS A 48 -15.55 -23.28 22.85
C LYS A 48 -16.67 -24.29 22.65
N THR A 49 -17.19 -24.50 21.43
CA THR A 49 -18.21 -25.53 21.16
C THR A 49 -17.60 -26.91 21.05
N LYS A 50 -16.36 -26.99 20.59
CA LYS A 50 -15.68 -28.26 20.34
C LYS A 50 -14.94 -28.69 21.58
N VAL A 51 -15.43 -29.76 22.22
CA VAL A 51 -14.68 -30.46 23.25
C VAL A 51 -13.88 -31.56 22.55
N SER A 52 -12.56 -31.45 22.61
CA SER A 52 -11.62 -32.41 22.04
C SER A 52 -11.34 -33.51 23.06
N THR A 53 -11.06 -34.72 22.60
CA THR A 53 -10.50 -35.78 23.44
C THR A 53 -9.00 -35.60 23.62
N ILE A 54 -8.46 -36.07 24.75
CA ILE A 54 -7.02 -35.91 25.02
C ILE A 54 -6.17 -36.64 23.98
N ALA A 55 -6.60 -37.77 23.47
CA ALA A 55 -5.89 -38.51 22.42
C ALA A 55 -5.85 -37.76 21.09
N SER A 56 -6.77 -36.83 20.80
CA SER A 56 -6.80 -36.05 19.55
C SER A 56 -5.84 -34.86 19.56
N ILE A 57 -5.14 -34.61 20.67
CA ILE A 57 -4.23 -33.46 20.79
C ILE A 57 -2.99 -33.65 19.91
N SER A 58 -2.76 -32.72 19.00
CA SER A 58 -1.58 -32.69 18.12
C SER A 58 -0.77 -31.40 18.29
N PRO A 59 0.54 -31.42 17.95
CA PRO A 59 1.40 -30.22 18.01
C PRO A 59 0.95 -29.06 17.13
N GLU A 60 0.08 -29.30 16.16
CA GLU A 60 -0.48 -28.28 15.26
C GLU A 60 -1.63 -27.50 15.87
N MET A 61 -2.18 -27.96 17.02
CA MET A 61 -3.28 -27.31 17.71
C MET A 61 -2.79 -26.21 18.65
N ASP A 62 -3.25 -24.97 18.46
CA ASP A 62 -2.89 -23.85 19.32
C ASP A 62 -3.69 -23.85 20.63
N PHE A 63 -5.01 -23.90 20.55
CA PHE A 63 -5.93 -23.86 21.70
C PHE A 63 -6.94 -24.99 21.60
N ILE A 64 -7.16 -25.63 22.73
CA ILE A 64 -8.13 -26.71 22.83
C ILE A 64 -9.02 -26.53 24.05
N GLN A 65 -10.20 -27.16 24.01
CA GLN A 65 -11.07 -27.38 25.14
C GLN A 65 -11.23 -28.88 25.35
N VAL A 66 -10.94 -29.31 26.57
CA VAL A 66 -11.00 -30.73 26.98
C VAL A 66 -11.89 -30.88 28.20
N LYS A 67 -12.70 -31.93 28.22
CA LYS A 67 -13.48 -32.32 29.38
C LYS A 67 -12.80 -33.53 30.04
N GLY A 68 -12.62 -33.48 31.36
CA GLY A 68 -12.03 -34.60 32.07
C GLY A 68 -12.22 -34.51 33.58
N VAL A 69 -11.87 -35.56 34.29
CA VAL A 69 -11.86 -35.62 35.73
C VAL A 69 -10.52 -35.20 36.26
N LEU A 70 -10.51 -34.25 37.19
CA LEU A 70 -9.29 -33.76 37.82
C LEU A 70 -8.74 -34.83 38.78
N GLN A 71 -7.47 -35.19 38.61
CA GLN A 71 -6.72 -36.09 39.45
C GLN A 71 -6.06 -35.33 40.61
N ALA A 72 -5.16 -36.03 41.35
CA ALA A 72 -4.40 -35.43 42.45
C ALA A 72 -3.72 -34.12 42.11
N ILE A 73 -3.74 -33.19 43.06
CA ILE A 73 -3.12 -31.83 42.91
C ILE A 73 -1.80 -31.86 43.67
N ASP A 74 -0.71 -31.72 42.97
CA ASP A 74 0.65 -31.67 43.50
C ASP A 74 1.24 -30.25 43.44
N ILE A 75 1.95 -29.90 44.53
CA ILE A 75 2.74 -28.66 44.56
C ILE A 75 4.22 -29.00 44.54
N ILE A 76 4.90 -28.68 43.44
CA ILE A 76 6.30 -29.05 43.20
C ILE A 76 7.16 -27.81 43.30
N GLY A 77 8.35 -27.93 43.89
CA GLY A 77 9.34 -26.88 44.00
C GLY A 77 9.24 -26.00 45.23
N VAL A 78 10.30 -25.18 45.49
CA VAL A 78 10.45 -24.34 46.68
C VAL A 78 10.67 -22.88 46.27
N LYS A 79 10.08 -21.95 47.01
CA LYS A 79 10.18 -20.49 46.80
C LYS A 79 9.83 -20.08 45.37
N ARG A 80 10.78 -19.53 44.58
CA ARG A 80 10.55 -19.00 43.22
C ARG A 80 10.29 -20.09 42.16
N SER A 81 10.63 -21.36 42.41
CA SER A 81 10.37 -22.50 41.52
C SER A 81 9.07 -23.23 41.83
N LYS A 82 8.27 -22.72 42.76
CA LYS A 82 7.00 -23.34 43.19
C LYS A 82 5.99 -23.33 42.04
N ARG A 83 5.48 -24.51 41.68
CA ARG A 83 4.43 -24.67 40.66
C ARG A 83 3.39 -25.67 41.16
N MET A 84 2.16 -25.49 40.80
CA MET A 84 1.09 -26.44 40.98
C MET A 84 0.90 -27.26 39.71
N VAL A 85 0.85 -28.57 39.84
CA VAL A 85 0.66 -29.49 38.72
C VAL A 85 -0.50 -30.41 39.09
N THR A 86 -1.38 -30.68 38.16
CA THR A 86 -2.43 -31.67 38.27
C THR A 86 -2.67 -32.35 36.93
N GLN A 87 -3.33 -33.47 36.93
CA GLN A 87 -3.65 -34.23 35.74
C GLN A 87 -5.16 -34.21 35.49
N LEU A 88 -5.55 -33.91 34.25
CA LEU A 88 -6.91 -34.05 33.76
C LEU A 88 -7.01 -35.39 33.01
N LYS A 89 -7.91 -36.25 33.37
CA LYS A 89 -8.10 -37.56 32.74
C LYS A 89 -9.46 -37.64 32.05
N ASP A 90 -9.47 -38.04 30.78
CA ASP A 90 -10.66 -38.47 30.07
C ASP A 90 -10.58 -39.98 29.75
N GLU A 91 -11.50 -40.51 28.96
CA GLU A 91 -11.51 -41.90 28.51
C GLU A 91 -10.36 -42.27 27.59
N THR A 92 -9.67 -41.27 27.01
CA THR A 92 -8.70 -41.43 25.93
C THR A 92 -7.26 -41.15 26.35
N GLY A 93 -7.05 -40.45 27.49
CA GLY A 93 -5.69 -40.12 27.93
C GLY A 93 -5.62 -39.24 29.18
N ILE A 94 -4.41 -38.71 29.41
CA ILE A 94 -4.09 -37.82 30.53
C ILE A 94 -3.42 -36.57 29.99
N LEU A 95 -3.86 -35.40 30.45
CA LEU A 95 -3.34 -34.07 30.10
C LEU A 95 -2.81 -33.39 31.38
N GLU A 96 -1.56 -32.90 31.32
CA GLU A 96 -0.98 -32.19 32.46
C GLU A 96 -1.43 -30.70 32.45
N LEU A 97 -1.81 -30.20 33.62
CA LEU A 97 -2.18 -28.80 33.83
C LEU A 97 -1.21 -28.19 34.85
N THR A 98 -0.60 -27.06 34.48
CA THR A 98 0.45 -26.42 35.29
C THR A 98 0.15 -24.96 35.57
N TRP A 99 0.33 -24.52 36.84
CA TRP A 99 0.26 -23.12 37.25
C TRP A 99 1.55 -22.68 37.94
N PHE A 100 2.14 -21.59 37.50
CA PHE A 100 3.31 -20.97 38.15
C PHE A 100 2.92 -19.78 39.03
N GLN A 101 1.73 -19.20 38.83
CA GLN A 101 1.23 -18.04 39.57
C GLN A 101 -0.21 -18.32 40.08
N GLY A 102 -0.62 -17.61 41.13
CA GLY A 102 -1.99 -17.72 41.67
C GLY A 102 -2.30 -19.07 42.33
N ILE A 103 -1.31 -19.87 42.70
CA ILE A 103 -1.43 -21.24 43.18
C ILE A 103 -2.45 -21.37 44.33
N GLN A 104 -2.38 -20.48 45.32
CA GLN A 104 -3.30 -20.52 46.47
C GLN A 104 -4.76 -20.30 46.10
N TRP A 105 -5.01 -19.42 45.12
CA TRP A 105 -6.36 -19.15 44.65
C TRP A 105 -6.89 -20.31 43.81
N VAL A 106 -6.07 -20.89 42.94
CA VAL A 106 -6.46 -22.05 42.12
C VAL A 106 -6.73 -23.27 43.01
N GLN A 107 -5.85 -23.57 43.97
CA GLN A 107 -5.99 -24.67 44.88
C GLN A 107 -7.29 -24.64 45.73
N LYS A 108 -7.71 -23.42 46.14
CA LYS A 108 -8.98 -23.26 46.90
C LYS A 108 -10.24 -23.53 46.05
N ASN A 109 -10.16 -23.44 44.75
CA ASN A 109 -11.31 -23.54 43.84
C ASN A 109 -11.37 -24.87 43.08
N LEU A 110 -10.37 -25.73 43.19
CA LEU A 110 -10.33 -27.02 42.54
C LEU A 110 -10.60 -28.14 43.51
N VAL A 111 -11.42 -29.09 43.08
CA VAL A 111 -11.78 -30.29 43.87
C VAL A 111 -11.36 -31.52 43.07
N GLU A 112 -10.56 -32.37 43.68
CA GLU A 112 -10.15 -33.65 43.11
C GLU A 112 -11.36 -34.57 42.88
N GLY A 113 -11.35 -35.36 41.83
CA GLY A 113 -12.42 -36.25 41.44
C GLY A 113 -13.61 -35.56 40.74
N GLN A 114 -13.64 -34.23 40.68
CA GLN A 114 -14.69 -33.49 39.99
C GLN A 114 -14.38 -33.36 38.49
N THR A 115 -15.44 -33.36 37.67
CA THR A 115 -15.32 -33.14 36.23
C THR A 115 -15.20 -31.64 35.91
N TYR A 116 -14.19 -31.28 35.15
CA TYR A 116 -13.93 -29.93 34.70
C TYR A 116 -13.91 -29.84 33.20
N LEU A 117 -14.21 -28.66 32.72
CA LEU A 117 -13.95 -28.19 31.35
C LEU A 117 -12.71 -27.31 31.40
N VAL A 118 -11.68 -27.70 30.69
CA VAL A 118 -10.37 -27.05 30.66
C VAL A 118 -10.12 -26.49 29.29
N PHE A 119 -9.77 -25.19 29.21
CA PHE A 119 -9.41 -24.52 27.97
C PHE A 119 -8.04 -23.87 28.10
N GLY A 120 -7.19 -24.02 27.07
CA GLY A 120 -5.88 -23.36 27.05
C GLY A 120 -5.04 -23.72 25.83
N ARG A 121 -3.88 -23.08 25.79
CA ARG A 121 -2.89 -23.34 24.74
C ARG A 121 -2.12 -24.61 25.07
N VAL A 122 -2.07 -25.50 24.07
CA VAL A 122 -1.30 -26.73 24.21
C VAL A 122 0.18 -26.46 24.03
N SER A 123 1.00 -27.05 24.83
CA SER A 123 2.45 -27.17 24.67
C SER A 123 2.88 -28.61 24.94
N PHE A 124 4.00 -29.00 24.35
CA PHE A 124 4.57 -30.32 24.56
C PHE A 124 5.88 -30.21 25.31
N PHE A 125 5.98 -30.92 26.41
CA PHE A 125 7.19 -31.01 27.20
C PHE A 125 7.54 -32.48 27.43
N ASN A 126 8.76 -32.91 27.09
CA ASN A 126 9.22 -34.28 27.13
C ASN A 126 8.24 -35.29 26.49
N GLY A 127 7.64 -34.90 25.35
CA GLY A 127 6.70 -35.73 24.59
C GLY A 127 5.28 -35.82 25.19
N ARG A 128 4.99 -35.12 26.28
CA ARG A 128 3.64 -35.08 26.90
C ARG A 128 2.97 -33.74 26.62
N ALA A 129 1.68 -33.82 26.31
CA ALA A 129 0.87 -32.62 26.16
C ALA A 129 0.61 -31.98 27.52
N GLN A 130 0.77 -30.66 27.61
CA GLN A 130 0.46 -29.87 28.78
C GLN A 130 -0.21 -28.56 28.43
N ILE A 131 -0.99 -28.03 29.40
CA ILE A 131 -1.54 -26.67 29.33
C ILE A 131 -1.04 -25.87 30.53
N VAL A 132 -0.37 -24.76 30.25
CA VAL A 132 0.14 -23.84 31.26
C VAL A 132 -0.88 -22.73 31.49
N HIS A 133 -1.21 -22.48 32.76
CA HIS A 133 -2.25 -21.53 33.19
C HIS A 133 -3.59 -21.69 32.46
N PRO A 134 -4.20 -22.90 32.43
CA PRO A 134 -5.47 -23.12 31.77
C PRO A 134 -6.60 -22.33 32.42
N GLU A 135 -7.60 -21.96 31.60
CA GLU A 135 -8.94 -21.65 32.12
C GLU A 135 -9.62 -22.94 32.48
N ILE A 136 -10.11 -23.05 33.75
CA ILE A 136 -10.74 -24.25 34.26
C ILE A 136 -12.08 -23.90 34.95
N GLU A 137 -13.14 -24.56 34.53
CA GLU A 137 -14.48 -24.35 35.08
C GLU A 137 -15.13 -25.72 35.41
N PRO A 138 -15.88 -25.86 36.53
CA PRO A 138 -16.64 -27.06 36.77
C PRO A 138 -17.62 -27.38 35.63
N TYR A 139 -17.67 -28.62 35.20
CA TYR A 139 -18.57 -29.05 34.15
C TYR A 139 -20.01 -29.11 34.65
N VAL A 140 -20.86 -28.19 34.23
CA VAL A 140 -22.27 -28.10 34.56
C VAL A 140 -23.10 -28.05 33.29
N ILE A 141 -23.91 -29.06 33.02
CA ILE A 141 -24.70 -29.22 31.79
C ILE A 141 -25.61 -28.01 31.53
N SER A 142 -26.24 -27.45 32.59
CA SER A 142 -27.15 -26.30 32.46
C SER A 142 -26.48 -24.96 32.04
N LYS A 143 -25.16 -24.83 32.16
CA LYS A 143 -24.42 -23.59 31.77
C LYS A 143 -23.99 -23.60 30.31
N LEU A 144 -23.99 -24.74 29.64
CA LEU A 144 -23.61 -24.88 28.23
C LEU A 144 -24.67 -24.28 27.27
N THR A 145 -25.92 -24.18 27.70
CA THR A 145 -27.05 -23.67 26.89
C THR A 145 -27.20 -22.15 26.93
N GLN A 146 -26.49 -21.45 27.80
CA GLN A 146 -26.69 -19.99 27.99
C GLN A 146 -25.52 -19.10 27.60
N LYS A 147 -24.34 -19.62 27.29
CA LYS A 147 -23.20 -18.79 26.88
C LYS A 147 -23.00 -18.84 25.36
N SER A 148 -22.72 -17.67 24.78
CA SER A 148 -22.14 -17.58 23.43
C SER A 148 -20.88 -18.48 23.40
N LEU A 149 -20.91 -19.49 22.56
CA LEU A 149 -19.86 -20.52 22.47
C LEU A 149 -18.61 -20.01 21.72
N LEU A 150 -18.72 -18.81 21.11
CA LEU A 150 -17.64 -18.11 20.46
C LEU A 150 -17.20 -16.91 21.31
N GLU A 151 -16.07 -17.04 22.00
CA GLU A 151 -15.51 -16.00 22.87
C GLU A 151 -14.63 -15.02 22.08
N PRO A 152 -14.94 -13.72 22.08
CA PRO A 152 -14.15 -12.73 21.34
C PRO A 152 -12.80 -12.47 21.99
N VAL A 153 -11.74 -12.37 21.19
CA VAL A 153 -10.39 -12.02 21.65
C VAL A 153 -10.02 -10.66 21.09
N TYR A 154 -9.82 -9.69 21.99
CA TYR A 154 -9.46 -8.31 21.65
C TYR A 154 -7.96 -8.07 21.75
N SER A 155 -7.47 -7.16 20.92
CA SER A 155 -6.09 -6.69 21.00
C SER A 155 -5.84 -5.95 22.31
N THR A 156 -4.71 -6.23 22.95
CA THR A 156 -4.26 -5.56 24.18
C THR A 156 -2.76 -5.37 24.17
N THR A 157 -2.24 -4.43 24.95
CA THR A 157 -0.79 -4.25 25.15
C THR A 157 -0.33 -4.93 26.43
N GLU A 158 0.96 -5.20 26.55
CA GLU A 158 1.53 -5.78 27.78
C GLU A 158 1.29 -4.89 29.02
N LYS A 159 1.30 -3.57 28.83
CA LYS A 159 0.99 -2.61 29.90
C LYS A 159 -0.45 -2.73 30.40
N LEU A 160 -1.40 -2.94 29.48
CA LEU A 160 -2.81 -3.18 29.84
C LEU A 160 -2.99 -4.50 30.58
N LYS A 161 -2.35 -5.57 30.10
CA LYS A 161 -2.40 -6.90 30.75
C LYS A 161 -1.87 -6.84 32.19
N ALA A 162 -0.72 -6.16 32.42
CA ALA A 162 -0.13 -6.00 33.75
C ALA A 162 -1.04 -5.28 34.75
N ARG A 163 -2.00 -4.48 34.28
CA ARG A 163 -2.99 -3.76 35.07
C ARG A 163 -4.38 -4.42 35.06
N GLY A 164 -4.49 -5.67 34.61
CA GLY A 164 -5.71 -6.43 34.62
C GLY A 164 -6.71 -6.14 33.50
N LEU A 165 -6.30 -5.33 32.47
CA LEU A 165 -7.10 -5.07 31.26
C LEU A 165 -6.68 -6.04 30.13
N ASN A 166 -6.89 -7.32 30.35
CA ASN A 166 -6.65 -8.36 29.34
C ASN A 166 -7.82 -8.45 28.33
N ALA A 167 -7.69 -9.28 27.29
CA ALA A 167 -8.71 -9.47 26.26
C ALA A 167 -10.10 -9.82 26.83
N LYS A 168 -10.17 -10.68 27.87
CA LYS A 168 -11.43 -11.07 28.52
C LYS A 168 -12.09 -9.90 29.25
N GLN A 169 -11.28 -9.01 29.84
CA GLN A 169 -11.79 -7.81 30.50
C GLN A 169 -12.34 -6.78 29.49
N ILE A 170 -11.66 -6.60 28.36
CA ILE A 170 -12.19 -5.76 27.27
C ILE A 170 -13.50 -6.34 26.74
N GLY A 171 -13.61 -7.66 26.57
CA GLY A 171 -14.86 -8.33 26.20
C GLY A 171 -16.00 -8.06 27.17
N LYS A 172 -15.73 -8.05 28.50
CA LYS A 172 -16.73 -7.67 29.51
C LYS A 172 -17.15 -6.22 29.42
N LEU A 173 -16.21 -5.30 29.13
CA LEU A 173 -16.54 -3.89 28.92
C LEU A 173 -17.41 -3.70 27.67
N THR A 174 -17.09 -4.40 26.60
CA THR A 174 -17.91 -4.40 25.38
C THR A 174 -19.31 -4.98 25.64
N GLN A 175 -19.41 -6.05 26.41
CA GLN A 175 -20.71 -6.61 26.83
C GLN A 175 -21.51 -5.61 27.67
N SER A 176 -20.86 -4.90 28.62
CA SER A 176 -21.49 -3.84 29.39
C SER A 176 -21.97 -2.68 28.52
N LEU A 177 -21.26 -2.36 27.43
CA LEU A 177 -21.69 -1.37 26.44
C LEU A 177 -22.99 -1.84 25.76
N PHE A 178 -23.04 -3.07 25.25
CA PHE A 178 -24.24 -3.59 24.58
C PHE A 178 -25.46 -3.72 25.51
N GLN A 179 -25.30 -3.74 26.84
CA GLN A 179 -26.39 -3.65 27.80
C GLN A 179 -26.95 -2.23 27.95
N GLN A 180 -26.19 -1.19 27.58
CA GLN A 180 -26.55 0.22 27.72
C GLN A 180 -27.06 0.85 26.42
N ILE A 181 -26.69 0.28 25.28
CA ILE A 181 -27.09 0.78 23.95
C ILE A 181 -28.14 -0.15 23.32
N SER A 182 -28.90 0.41 22.40
CA SER A 182 -29.93 -0.28 21.63
C SER A 182 -29.76 -0.01 20.12
N GLU A 183 -30.62 -0.56 19.30
CA GLU A 183 -30.63 -0.32 17.86
C GLU A 183 -30.76 1.15 17.50
N LYS A 184 -31.39 1.97 18.36
CA LYS A 184 -31.55 3.41 18.15
C LYS A 184 -30.23 4.17 18.12
N GLU A 185 -29.21 3.71 18.88
CA GLU A 185 -27.89 4.31 18.93
C GLU A 185 -27.02 3.87 17.74
N VAL A 186 -27.36 2.74 17.09
CA VAL A 186 -26.65 2.21 15.92
C VAL A 186 -27.64 2.11 14.73
N PRO A 187 -28.18 3.23 14.25
CA PRO A 187 -29.17 3.22 13.18
C PRO A 187 -28.56 2.69 11.87
N GLU A 188 -29.43 2.14 11.02
CA GLU A 188 -29.03 1.73 9.67
C GLU A 188 -28.49 2.92 8.88
N ASN A 189 -27.44 2.70 8.12
CA ASN A 189 -26.77 3.71 7.33
C ASN A 189 -26.76 3.42 5.82
N LEU A 190 -27.25 2.24 5.42
CA LEU A 190 -27.40 1.87 4.01
C LEU A 190 -28.86 1.98 3.59
N PRO A 191 -29.13 2.50 2.37
CA PRO A 191 -30.47 2.46 1.77
C PRO A 191 -30.99 1.03 1.65
N THR A 192 -32.30 0.85 1.75
CA THR A 192 -32.94 -0.49 1.73
C THR A 192 -32.61 -1.28 0.47
N HIS A 193 -32.57 -0.62 -0.70
CA HIS A 193 -32.22 -1.26 -1.97
C HIS A 193 -30.75 -1.69 -2.05
N ILE A 194 -29.84 -1.05 -1.29
CA ILE A 194 -28.42 -1.44 -1.16
C ILE A 194 -28.26 -2.55 -0.13
N LEU A 195 -29.11 -2.57 0.90
CA LEU A 195 -29.04 -3.58 1.95
C LEU A 195 -29.25 -5.02 1.41
N SER A 196 -30.18 -5.18 0.47
CA SER A 196 -30.37 -6.39 -0.38
C SER A 196 -30.16 -7.72 0.35
N GLY A 197 -30.92 -7.98 1.43
CA GLY A 197 -30.84 -9.23 2.21
C GLY A 197 -29.62 -9.36 3.15
N ARG A 198 -28.77 -8.37 3.23
CA ARG A 198 -27.67 -8.30 4.23
C ARG A 198 -28.25 -8.09 5.63
N MET A 199 -27.49 -8.52 6.63
CA MET A 199 -27.81 -8.30 8.04
C MET A 199 -27.95 -6.81 8.36
N SER A 200 -28.89 -6.42 9.26
CA SER A 200 -28.99 -5.03 9.74
C SER A 200 -27.69 -4.60 10.44
N ARG A 201 -27.44 -3.30 10.46
CA ARG A 201 -26.24 -2.76 11.07
C ARG A 201 -26.12 -3.09 12.55
N TRP A 202 -27.20 -2.93 13.31
CA TRP A 202 -27.24 -3.28 14.73
C TRP A 202 -26.91 -4.76 14.98
N GLU A 203 -27.55 -5.66 14.23
CA GLU A 203 -27.30 -7.07 14.38
C GLU A 203 -25.87 -7.45 13.95
N ALA A 204 -25.31 -6.79 12.91
CA ALA A 204 -23.94 -7.01 12.50
C ALA A 204 -22.95 -6.65 13.62
N TYR A 205 -23.12 -5.51 14.31
CA TYR A 205 -22.29 -5.15 15.46
C TYR A 205 -22.44 -6.14 16.61
N ARG A 206 -23.66 -6.64 16.88
CA ARG A 206 -23.86 -7.67 17.90
C ARG A 206 -23.14 -8.97 17.55
N GLN A 207 -23.30 -9.43 16.32
CA GLN A 207 -22.76 -10.71 15.87
C GLN A 207 -21.24 -10.69 15.60
N ILE A 208 -20.64 -9.54 15.32
CA ILE A 208 -19.18 -9.44 15.21
C ILE A 208 -18.50 -9.54 16.58
N HIS A 209 -19.13 -9.01 17.63
CA HIS A 209 -18.62 -9.06 19.00
C HIS A 209 -19.01 -10.34 19.73
N PHE A 210 -20.27 -10.75 19.64
CA PHE A 210 -20.85 -11.88 20.38
C PHE A 210 -21.68 -12.76 19.43
N PRO A 211 -21.02 -13.48 18.53
CA PRO A 211 -21.71 -14.29 17.53
C PRO A 211 -22.46 -15.46 18.17
N SER A 212 -23.68 -15.67 17.73
CA SER A 212 -24.47 -16.84 18.13
C SER A 212 -23.99 -18.13 17.44
N THR A 213 -23.50 -18.01 16.20
CA THR A 213 -22.91 -19.11 15.41
C THR A 213 -21.77 -18.57 14.55
N LEU A 214 -20.92 -19.46 14.04
CA LEU A 214 -19.88 -19.11 13.08
C LEU A 214 -20.44 -18.52 11.78
N LEU A 215 -21.65 -18.98 11.35
CA LEU A 215 -22.33 -18.44 10.19
C LEU A 215 -22.77 -16.99 10.42
N HIS A 216 -23.33 -16.67 11.58
CA HIS A 216 -23.71 -15.30 11.92
C HIS A 216 -22.50 -14.38 12.02
N TYR A 217 -21.38 -14.86 12.56
CA TYR A 217 -20.11 -14.13 12.54
C TYR A 217 -19.67 -13.77 11.12
N LYS A 218 -19.66 -14.75 10.21
CA LYS A 218 -19.28 -14.53 8.81
C LYS A 218 -20.19 -13.51 8.13
N LYS A 219 -21.51 -13.64 8.28
CA LYS A 219 -22.49 -12.69 7.72
C LYS A 219 -22.32 -11.26 8.29
N ALA A 220 -22.02 -11.15 9.57
CA ALA A 220 -21.75 -9.86 10.22
C ALA A 220 -20.47 -9.22 9.68
N LEU A 221 -19.40 -10.01 9.54
CA LEU A 221 -18.13 -9.56 8.98
C LEU A 221 -18.30 -9.10 7.54
N GLU A 222 -18.95 -9.88 6.68
CA GLU A 222 -19.27 -9.52 5.30
C GLU A 222 -20.07 -8.22 5.21
N ARG A 223 -21.07 -8.06 6.10
CA ARG A 223 -21.90 -6.84 6.16
C ARG A 223 -21.08 -5.59 6.51
N LEU A 224 -20.20 -5.68 7.51
CA LEU A 224 -19.40 -4.54 7.97
C LEU A 224 -18.26 -4.21 6.99
N ILE A 225 -17.64 -5.22 6.38
CA ILE A 225 -16.66 -5.02 5.30
C ILE A 225 -17.31 -4.31 4.12
N PHE A 226 -18.49 -4.79 3.68
CA PHE A 226 -19.21 -4.13 2.61
C PHE A 226 -19.56 -2.67 2.95
N GLU A 227 -20.02 -2.38 4.17
CA GLU A 227 -20.29 -1.02 4.64
C GLU A 227 -19.08 -0.10 4.52
N GLU A 228 -17.92 -0.54 5.04
CA GLU A 228 -16.69 0.25 4.98
C GLU A 228 -16.30 0.58 3.53
N LEU A 229 -16.33 -0.43 2.65
CA LEU A 229 -15.95 -0.28 1.25
C LEU A 229 -16.98 0.56 0.46
N PHE A 230 -18.27 0.30 0.64
CA PHE A 230 -19.33 1.02 -0.06
C PHE A 230 -19.37 2.51 0.30
N VAL A 231 -19.34 2.82 1.60
CA VAL A 231 -19.32 4.23 2.06
C VAL A 231 -18.07 4.95 1.56
N ALA A 232 -16.94 4.26 1.51
CA ALA A 232 -15.71 4.81 0.93
C ALA A 232 -15.89 5.14 -0.56
N GLN A 233 -16.43 4.21 -1.35
CA GLN A 233 -16.64 4.41 -2.78
C GLN A 233 -17.67 5.52 -3.07
N VAL A 234 -18.76 5.58 -2.30
CA VAL A 234 -19.75 6.69 -2.42
C VAL A 234 -19.07 8.03 -2.15
N ARG A 235 -18.26 8.15 -1.10
CA ARG A 235 -17.51 9.39 -0.80
C ARG A 235 -16.60 9.80 -1.94
N LEU A 236 -15.85 8.88 -2.51
CA LEU A 236 -14.97 9.15 -3.62
C LEU A 236 -15.73 9.64 -4.84
N ASN A 237 -16.88 9.01 -5.15
CA ASN A 237 -17.76 9.46 -6.23
C ASN A 237 -18.33 10.86 -5.96
N LEU A 238 -18.75 11.16 -4.74
CA LEU A 238 -19.24 12.50 -4.37
C LEU A 238 -18.17 13.59 -4.51
N ILE A 239 -16.91 13.30 -4.10
CA ILE A 239 -15.78 14.22 -4.30
C ILE A 239 -15.56 14.47 -5.79
N LYS A 240 -15.57 13.42 -6.61
CA LYS A 240 -15.43 13.50 -8.06
C LYS A 240 -16.54 14.32 -8.71
N ILE A 241 -17.80 14.07 -8.36
CA ILE A 241 -18.95 14.82 -8.87
C ILE A 241 -18.87 16.29 -8.47
N ASN A 242 -18.52 16.57 -7.21
CA ASN A 242 -18.38 17.95 -6.72
C ASN A 242 -17.25 18.69 -7.45
N ARG A 243 -16.13 18.02 -7.71
CA ARG A 243 -15.03 18.57 -8.53
C ARG A 243 -15.52 18.89 -9.95
N HIS A 244 -16.19 17.96 -10.62
CA HIS A 244 -16.69 18.18 -11.97
C HIS A 244 -17.67 19.36 -12.05
N LYS A 245 -18.49 19.58 -11.01
CA LYS A 245 -19.42 20.73 -10.96
C LYS A 245 -18.72 22.07 -10.71
N ASN A 246 -17.67 22.07 -9.89
CA ASN A 246 -17.04 23.30 -9.40
C ASN A 246 -15.76 23.67 -10.16
N SER A 247 -15.12 22.75 -10.88
CA SER A 247 -13.89 22.99 -11.61
C SER A 247 -14.14 23.06 -13.10
N LYS A 248 -14.26 24.26 -13.65
CA LYS A 248 -14.23 24.46 -15.10
C LYS A 248 -12.87 24.02 -15.61
N GLY A 249 -12.84 23.29 -16.72
CA GLY A 249 -11.62 22.88 -17.43
C GLY A 249 -11.59 23.48 -18.83
N HIS A 250 -10.43 23.54 -19.42
CA HIS A 250 -10.30 23.82 -20.84
C HIS A 250 -10.97 22.71 -21.65
N THR A 251 -11.58 23.05 -22.78
CA THR A 251 -12.16 22.05 -23.69
C THR A 251 -11.24 21.90 -24.89
N PHE A 252 -10.69 20.70 -25.11
CA PHE A 252 -9.93 20.41 -26.31
C PHE A 252 -10.90 19.86 -27.35
N GLU A 253 -11.41 20.73 -28.21
CA GLU A 253 -12.50 20.41 -29.14
C GLU A 253 -12.02 19.50 -30.28
N LYS A 254 -10.80 19.71 -30.76
CA LYS A 254 -10.27 19.05 -31.98
C LYS A 254 -8.99 18.25 -31.70
N VAL A 255 -8.81 17.22 -32.50
CA VAL A 255 -7.52 16.57 -32.74
C VAL A 255 -7.05 17.12 -34.09
N GLY A 256 -6.06 18.00 -34.07
CA GLY A 256 -5.66 18.80 -35.22
C GLY A 256 -4.42 18.30 -35.95
N THR A 257 -3.70 19.22 -36.54
CA THR A 257 -2.56 18.92 -37.43
C THR A 257 -1.36 18.38 -36.67
N TYR A 258 -1.03 18.91 -35.47
CA TYR A 258 0.12 18.44 -34.71
C TYR A 258 -0.01 16.98 -34.31
N PHE A 259 -1.15 16.60 -33.74
CA PHE A 259 -1.41 15.23 -33.34
C PHE A 259 -1.39 14.28 -34.55
N ASN A 260 -2.13 14.61 -35.60
CA ASN A 260 -2.29 13.73 -36.76
C ASN A 260 -0.97 13.60 -37.55
N THR A 261 -0.20 14.66 -37.74
CA THR A 261 1.12 14.60 -38.39
C THR A 261 2.07 13.72 -37.59
N PHE A 262 2.15 13.91 -36.28
CA PHE A 262 2.99 13.10 -35.45
C PHE A 262 2.57 11.60 -35.50
N TYR A 263 1.26 11.33 -35.34
CA TYR A 263 0.73 9.97 -35.35
C TYR A 263 1.00 9.24 -36.69
N ASN A 264 0.83 9.90 -37.81
CA ASN A 264 0.90 9.28 -39.12
C ASN A 264 2.33 9.23 -39.71
N GLN A 265 3.20 10.15 -39.33
CA GLN A 265 4.50 10.37 -40.03
C GLN A 265 5.72 10.23 -39.10
N HIS A 266 5.60 10.57 -37.80
CA HIS A 266 6.76 10.65 -36.91
C HIS A 266 6.71 9.68 -35.77
N LEU A 267 5.65 8.85 -35.64
CA LEU A 267 5.56 7.84 -34.61
C LEU A 267 6.58 6.71 -34.87
N PRO A 268 7.55 6.47 -33.97
CA PRO A 268 8.66 5.54 -34.24
C PRO A 268 8.28 4.06 -34.15
N PHE A 269 7.05 3.74 -33.70
CA PHE A 269 6.54 2.38 -33.55
C PHE A 269 5.01 2.37 -33.52
N GLU A 270 4.39 1.26 -33.80
CA GLU A 270 2.95 1.09 -33.63
C GLU A 270 2.54 1.10 -32.15
N LEU A 271 1.47 1.84 -31.84
CA LEU A 271 0.91 1.86 -30.50
C LEU A 271 0.24 0.53 -30.17
N THR A 272 0.45 0.06 -28.92
CA THR A 272 -0.27 -1.08 -28.38
C THR A 272 -1.77 -0.80 -28.20
N GLY A 273 -2.56 -1.86 -28.05
CA GLY A 273 -3.99 -1.74 -27.74
C GLY A 273 -4.26 -0.92 -26.49
N ALA A 274 -3.46 -1.13 -25.42
CA ALA A 274 -3.53 -0.37 -24.18
C ALA A 274 -3.23 1.11 -24.37
N GLN A 275 -2.20 1.45 -25.17
CA GLN A 275 -1.85 2.84 -25.47
C GLN A 275 -2.97 3.55 -26.24
N LYS A 276 -3.52 2.90 -27.28
CA LYS A 276 -4.66 3.43 -28.06
C LYS A 276 -5.90 3.65 -27.17
N ARG A 277 -6.19 2.72 -26.25
CA ARG A 277 -7.29 2.84 -25.28
C ARG A 277 -7.11 4.06 -24.39
N VAL A 278 -5.92 4.22 -23.79
CA VAL A 278 -5.62 5.33 -22.88
C VAL A 278 -5.69 6.69 -23.56
N ILE A 279 -5.19 6.80 -24.78
CA ILE A 279 -5.31 8.04 -25.59
C ILE A 279 -6.78 8.40 -25.81
N LYS A 280 -7.63 7.41 -26.10
CA LYS A 280 -9.08 7.60 -26.21
C LYS A 280 -9.71 8.10 -24.90
N GLU A 281 -9.32 7.53 -23.76
CA GLU A 281 -9.81 7.94 -22.43
C GLU A 281 -9.41 9.40 -22.14
N ILE A 282 -8.15 9.78 -22.39
CA ILE A 282 -7.67 11.16 -22.24
C ILE A 282 -8.45 12.09 -23.15
N ARG A 283 -8.63 11.73 -24.43
CA ARG A 283 -9.37 12.54 -25.42
C ARG A 283 -10.81 12.77 -24.98
N GLN A 284 -11.47 11.74 -24.43
CA GLN A 284 -12.83 11.88 -23.91
C GLN A 284 -12.89 12.84 -22.71
N ASP A 285 -11.92 12.79 -21.82
CA ASP A 285 -11.92 13.64 -20.63
C ASP A 285 -11.66 15.10 -20.95
N VAL A 286 -10.64 15.41 -21.78
CA VAL A 286 -10.29 16.79 -22.13
C VAL A 286 -11.35 17.48 -23.00
N GLY A 287 -12.27 16.70 -23.59
CA GLY A 287 -13.40 17.20 -24.37
C GLY A 287 -14.64 17.56 -23.57
N LYS A 288 -14.70 17.27 -22.25
CA LYS A 288 -15.93 17.38 -21.44
C LYS A 288 -16.15 18.74 -20.76
N GLY A 289 -15.21 19.71 -20.88
CA GLY A 289 -15.33 21.05 -20.30
C GLY A 289 -15.13 21.13 -18.78
N TYR A 290 -14.72 20.06 -18.14
CA TYR A 290 -14.24 20.05 -16.75
C TYR A 290 -12.78 19.59 -16.68
N GLN A 291 -12.10 19.93 -15.61
CA GLN A 291 -10.69 19.60 -15.42
C GLN A 291 -10.47 18.08 -15.38
N MET A 292 -9.71 17.54 -16.33
CA MET A 292 -9.18 16.18 -16.24
C MET A 292 -8.13 16.10 -15.10
N ASN A 293 -8.22 15.10 -14.27
CA ASN A 293 -7.20 14.78 -13.26
C ASN A 293 -7.00 13.26 -13.27
N ARG A 294 -6.02 12.80 -14.06
CA ARG A 294 -5.88 11.38 -14.42
C ARG A 294 -4.51 10.84 -14.02
N LEU A 295 -4.50 9.66 -13.40
CA LEU A 295 -3.30 8.87 -13.11
C LEU A 295 -3.07 7.86 -14.25
N LEU A 296 -1.95 8.01 -14.94
CA LEU A 296 -1.45 7.06 -15.93
C LEU A 296 -0.43 6.13 -15.28
N GLN A 297 -0.81 4.88 -15.14
CA GLN A 297 -0.01 3.86 -14.52
C GLN A 297 0.46 2.85 -15.57
N GLY A 298 1.71 2.44 -15.47
CA GLY A 298 2.27 1.42 -16.34
C GLY A 298 3.68 1.07 -15.93
N ASP A 299 4.13 -0.09 -16.28
CA ASP A 299 5.46 -0.58 -15.97
C ASP A 299 6.57 0.31 -16.59
N VAL A 300 7.80 0.15 -16.12
CA VAL A 300 8.95 0.85 -16.71
C VAL A 300 9.06 0.48 -18.19
N GLY A 301 9.06 1.50 -19.06
CA GLY A 301 9.14 1.30 -20.52
C GLY A 301 7.82 0.88 -21.19
N SER A 302 6.66 1.03 -20.55
CA SER A 302 5.34 0.83 -21.17
C SER A 302 4.91 1.92 -22.14
N GLY A 303 5.72 3.00 -22.30
CA GLY A 303 5.45 4.11 -23.22
C GLY A 303 4.62 5.24 -22.62
N LYS A 304 4.63 5.44 -21.29
CA LYS A 304 3.93 6.56 -20.62
C LYS A 304 4.30 7.93 -21.20
N THR A 305 5.58 8.16 -21.47
CA THR A 305 6.07 9.42 -22.07
C THR A 305 5.47 9.68 -23.46
N MET A 306 5.24 8.62 -24.23
CA MET A 306 4.59 8.74 -25.54
C MET A 306 3.13 9.20 -25.39
N ILE A 307 2.40 8.64 -24.41
CA ILE A 307 1.03 9.05 -24.12
C ILE A 307 0.98 10.51 -23.65
N ALA A 308 1.94 10.91 -22.80
CA ALA A 308 2.06 12.30 -22.36
C ALA A 308 2.31 13.24 -23.55
N LEU A 309 3.25 12.90 -24.44
CA LEU A 309 3.50 13.66 -25.65
C LEU A 309 2.25 13.82 -26.53
N MET A 310 1.53 12.73 -26.76
CA MET A 310 0.31 12.78 -27.57
C MET A 310 -0.79 13.64 -26.91
N ALA A 311 -0.89 13.64 -25.57
CA ALA A 311 -1.78 14.54 -24.85
C ALA A 311 -1.33 16.01 -24.95
N MET A 312 -0.02 16.29 -24.92
CA MET A 312 0.55 17.62 -25.11
C MET A 312 0.31 18.14 -26.54
N LEU A 313 0.41 17.27 -27.55
CA LEU A 313 0.08 17.62 -28.93
C LEU A 313 -1.42 17.95 -29.11
N MET A 314 -2.31 17.23 -28.44
CA MET A 314 -3.74 17.61 -28.40
C MET A 314 -3.97 18.98 -27.76
N ALA A 315 -3.20 19.35 -26.73
CA ALA A 315 -3.28 20.67 -26.13
C ALA A 315 -2.81 21.74 -27.13
N ALA A 316 -1.68 21.53 -27.80
CA ALA A 316 -1.14 22.45 -28.83
C ALA A 316 -2.10 22.61 -29.99
N ASP A 317 -2.77 21.56 -30.47
CA ASP A 317 -3.81 21.64 -31.52
C ASP A 317 -4.99 22.55 -31.15
N ASN A 318 -5.19 22.81 -29.87
CA ASN A 318 -6.24 23.68 -29.33
C ASN A 318 -5.71 25.02 -28.82
N GLY A 319 -4.45 25.38 -29.14
CA GLY A 319 -3.82 26.65 -28.78
C GLY A 319 -3.47 26.76 -27.30
N TYR A 320 -3.19 25.62 -26.64
CA TYR A 320 -2.78 25.59 -25.23
C TYR A 320 -1.32 25.16 -25.07
N GLN A 321 -0.65 25.80 -24.14
CA GLN A 321 0.68 25.40 -23.68
C GLN A 321 0.60 24.20 -22.79
N SER A 322 1.69 23.42 -22.71
CA SER A 322 1.81 22.27 -21.82
C SER A 322 3.12 22.30 -21.03
N CYS A 323 3.09 21.76 -19.80
CA CYS A 323 4.31 21.53 -19.03
C CYS A 323 4.46 20.05 -18.64
N LEU A 324 5.73 19.57 -18.62
CA LEU A 324 6.10 18.27 -18.11
C LEU A 324 7.07 18.43 -16.94
N MET A 325 6.64 18.03 -15.77
CA MET A 325 7.44 18.09 -14.55
C MET A 325 8.07 16.74 -14.23
N ALA A 326 9.38 16.74 -14.02
CA ALA A 326 10.14 15.59 -13.56
C ALA A 326 10.75 15.84 -12.16
N PRO A 327 10.96 14.81 -11.34
CA PRO A 327 11.45 14.98 -9.97
C PRO A 327 12.92 15.40 -9.86
N THR A 328 13.72 15.19 -10.91
CA THR A 328 15.15 15.51 -10.93
C THR A 328 15.54 16.18 -12.24
N GLU A 329 16.65 16.93 -12.22
CA GLU A 329 17.18 17.59 -13.41
C GLU A 329 17.60 16.60 -14.50
N ILE A 330 18.19 15.45 -14.10
CA ILE A 330 18.59 14.39 -15.02
C ILE A 330 17.38 13.86 -15.80
N LEU A 331 16.27 13.60 -15.11
CA LEU A 331 15.04 13.15 -15.77
C LEU A 331 14.42 14.23 -16.65
N ALA A 332 14.42 15.49 -16.20
CA ALA A 332 13.91 16.60 -16.97
C ALA A 332 14.72 16.77 -18.28
N THR A 333 16.06 16.73 -18.19
CA THR A 333 16.94 16.80 -19.35
C THR A 333 16.70 15.63 -20.30
N GLN A 334 16.54 14.43 -19.79
CA GLN A 334 16.27 13.25 -20.62
C GLN A 334 14.91 13.33 -21.33
N HIS A 335 13.86 13.80 -20.64
CA HIS A 335 12.57 14.04 -21.28
C HIS A 335 12.68 15.12 -22.35
N TYR A 336 13.39 16.22 -22.05
CA TYR A 336 13.62 17.28 -23.01
C TYR A 336 14.35 16.79 -24.27
N GLU A 337 15.48 16.06 -24.13
CA GLU A 337 16.23 15.49 -25.25
C GLU A 337 15.36 14.55 -26.10
N SER A 338 14.61 13.67 -25.43
CA SER A 338 13.75 12.70 -26.11
C SER A 338 12.59 13.36 -26.86
N LEU A 339 11.94 14.37 -26.27
CA LEU A 339 10.85 15.09 -26.92
C LEU A 339 11.35 15.95 -28.07
N THR A 340 12.49 16.61 -27.90
CA THR A 340 13.10 17.41 -28.95
C THR A 340 13.47 16.58 -30.19
N GLU A 341 14.03 15.38 -29.96
CA GLU A 341 14.35 14.45 -31.07
C GLU A 341 13.09 13.94 -31.77
N LEU A 342 12.03 13.59 -31.02
CA LEU A 342 10.76 13.14 -31.59
C LEU A 342 10.02 14.22 -32.39
N LEU A 343 10.20 15.48 -32.03
CA LEU A 343 9.48 16.62 -32.60
C LEU A 343 10.36 17.51 -33.53
N LYS A 344 11.59 17.08 -33.85
CA LYS A 344 12.55 17.87 -34.62
C LYS A 344 12.05 18.35 -35.98
N GLU A 345 11.13 17.62 -36.60
CA GLU A 345 10.54 17.94 -37.89
C GLU A 345 9.18 18.65 -37.80
N MET A 346 8.76 18.99 -36.56
CA MET A 346 7.49 19.65 -36.27
C MET A 346 7.71 21.09 -35.82
N PRO A 347 6.84 22.05 -36.17
CA PRO A 347 6.93 23.43 -35.72
C PRO A 347 6.45 23.60 -34.27
N ILE A 348 7.14 22.92 -33.33
CA ILE A 348 6.85 22.95 -31.90
C ILE A 348 8.10 23.33 -31.14
N GLU A 349 8.05 24.47 -30.45
CA GLU A 349 9.14 24.92 -29.58
C GLU A 349 9.05 24.34 -28.21
N ILE A 350 10.16 23.75 -27.75
CA ILE A 350 10.29 23.11 -26.43
C ILE A 350 11.41 23.80 -25.65
N ALA A 351 11.18 24.05 -24.35
CA ALA A 351 12.19 24.62 -23.45
C ALA A 351 12.46 23.73 -22.24
N LEU A 352 13.71 23.78 -21.74
CA LEU A 352 14.13 23.11 -20.50
C LEU A 352 14.31 24.13 -19.38
N LEU A 353 13.55 24.01 -18.31
CA LEU A 353 13.60 24.90 -17.14
C LEU A 353 13.91 24.11 -15.87
N THR A 354 15.13 24.23 -15.36
CA THR A 354 15.61 23.58 -14.13
C THR A 354 16.19 24.61 -13.17
N GLY A 355 16.62 24.15 -11.98
CA GLY A 355 17.33 25.00 -11.01
C GLY A 355 18.67 25.51 -11.55
N SER A 356 19.34 24.72 -12.40
CA SER A 356 20.65 25.05 -13.00
C SER A 356 20.57 25.88 -14.29
N THR A 357 19.36 26.19 -14.79
CA THR A 357 19.17 26.99 -16.01
C THR A 357 19.77 28.38 -15.86
N LYS A 358 20.70 28.77 -16.80
CA LYS A 358 21.39 30.07 -16.80
C LYS A 358 20.41 31.23 -16.82
N THR A 359 20.73 32.31 -16.13
CA THR A 359 19.84 33.48 -15.97
C THR A 359 19.39 34.09 -17.29
N SER A 360 20.25 34.16 -18.29
CA SER A 360 19.90 34.69 -19.65
C SER A 360 18.87 33.78 -20.33
N GLU A 361 19.09 32.49 -20.31
CA GLU A 361 18.20 31.51 -20.89
C GLU A 361 16.85 31.43 -20.12
N ARG A 362 16.90 31.50 -18.80
CA ARG A 362 15.70 31.58 -17.96
C ARG A 362 14.83 32.79 -18.34
N LYS A 363 15.44 33.97 -18.56
CA LYS A 363 14.71 35.15 -19.01
C LYS A 363 14.04 34.93 -20.37
N ARG A 364 14.76 34.31 -21.32
CA ARG A 364 14.23 33.95 -22.65
C ARG A 364 13.00 33.04 -22.52
N ILE A 365 13.14 32.01 -21.72
CA ILE A 365 12.04 31.02 -21.48
C ILE A 365 10.83 31.72 -20.87
N LEU A 366 11.02 32.51 -19.79
CA LEU A 366 9.92 33.20 -19.14
C LEU A 366 9.16 34.14 -20.08
N LYS A 367 9.90 34.85 -20.94
CA LYS A 367 9.31 35.72 -21.96
C LYS A 367 8.53 34.91 -23.00
N GLY A 368 9.12 33.86 -23.56
CA GLY A 368 8.48 33.02 -24.58
C GLY A 368 7.23 32.29 -24.07
N LEU A 369 7.16 31.95 -22.77
CA LEU A 369 5.95 31.39 -22.19
C LEU A 369 4.81 32.41 -22.08
N LEU A 370 5.12 33.68 -21.84
CA LEU A 370 4.13 34.77 -21.80
C LEU A 370 3.66 35.19 -23.21
N GLU A 371 4.56 35.14 -24.22
CA GLU A 371 4.27 35.54 -25.59
C GLU A 371 3.65 34.42 -26.43
N ASP A 372 3.61 33.18 -25.92
CA ASP A 372 3.11 31.95 -26.58
C ASP A 372 4.08 31.38 -27.65
N ASP A 373 5.33 31.80 -27.61
CA ASP A 373 6.37 31.31 -28.53
C ASP A 373 6.86 29.90 -28.13
N ILE A 374 6.69 29.52 -26.86
CA ILE A 374 7.06 28.20 -26.32
C ILE A 374 5.79 27.39 -26.08
N HIS A 375 5.66 26.31 -26.83
CA HIS A 375 4.51 25.39 -26.73
C HIS A 375 4.64 24.46 -25.53
N PHE A 376 5.85 23.90 -25.31
CA PHE A 376 6.08 22.92 -24.23
C PHE A 376 7.24 23.36 -23.36
N VAL A 377 7.09 23.22 -22.04
CA VAL A 377 8.19 23.38 -21.10
C VAL A 377 8.38 22.09 -20.32
N VAL A 378 9.61 21.59 -20.31
CA VAL A 378 10.04 20.45 -19.51
C VAL A 378 10.91 20.97 -18.39
N GLY A 379 10.75 20.45 -17.16
CA GLY A 379 11.62 20.90 -16.08
C GLY A 379 11.31 20.23 -14.75
N THR A 380 11.86 20.81 -13.69
CA THR A 380 11.69 20.35 -12.32
C THR A 380 10.69 21.22 -11.56
N HIS A 381 10.77 21.25 -10.23
CA HIS A 381 10.00 22.17 -9.40
C HIS A 381 10.15 23.66 -9.77
N ALA A 382 11.16 24.03 -10.55
CA ALA A 382 11.33 25.38 -11.09
C ALA A 382 10.10 25.86 -11.87
N ILE A 383 9.34 24.95 -12.51
CA ILE A 383 8.12 25.30 -13.27
C ILE A 383 7.01 25.85 -12.36
N ILE A 384 6.94 25.41 -11.10
CA ILE A 384 5.89 25.85 -10.15
C ILE A 384 6.23 27.13 -9.38
N GLU A 385 7.43 27.69 -9.58
CA GLU A 385 7.80 28.98 -8.98
C GLU A 385 6.89 30.10 -9.47
N GLU A 386 6.56 31.04 -8.60
CA GLU A 386 5.59 32.12 -8.88
C GLU A 386 5.97 32.99 -10.09
N VAL A 387 7.27 33.16 -10.33
CA VAL A 387 7.80 33.94 -11.46
C VAL A 387 7.53 33.30 -12.82
N VAL A 388 7.26 31.98 -12.86
CA VAL A 388 6.93 31.28 -14.10
C VAL A 388 5.45 31.49 -14.39
N GLN A 389 5.12 32.23 -15.40
CA GLN A 389 3.76 32.50 -15.86
C GLN A 389 3.57 32.01 -17.28
N PHE A 390 2.41 31.45 -17.55
CA PHE A 390 2.01 30.97 -18.86
C PHE A 390 0.92 31.87 -19.42
N LYS A 391 0.93 32.08 -20.73
CA LYS A 391 -0.16 32.77 -21.40
C LYS A 391 -1.44 31.95 -21.37
N ASN A 392 -1.33 30.64 -21.66
CA ASN A 392 -2.49 29.76 -21.79
C ASN A 392 -2.16 28.29 -21.46
N LEU A 393 -1.83 27.99 -20.20
CA LEU A 393 -1.51 26.61 -19.79
C LEU A 393 -2.77 25.73 -19.78
N GLY A 394 -2.87 24.75 -20.69
CA GLY A 394 -3.99 23.82 -20.79
C GLY A 394 -3.74 22.45 -20.20
N LEU A 395 -2.48 21.98 -20.19
CA LEU A 395 -2.13 20.65 -19.70
C LEU A 395 -0.85 20.67 -18.85
N ALA A 396 -0.90 20.05 -17.68
CA ALA A 396 0.29 19.78 -16.86
C ALA A 396 0.48 18.26 -16.69
N VAL A 397 1.64 17.78 -17.10
CA VAL A 397 2.07 16.40 -16.93
C VAL A 397 3.04 16.33 -15.75
N VAL A 398 2.85 15.39 -14.83
CA VAL A 398 3.69 15.18 -13.64
C VAL A 398 4.22 13.75 -13.65
N ASP A 399 5.53 13.59 -13.79
CA ASP A 399 6.16 12.26 -13.76
C ASP A 399 6.58 11.88 -12.34
N GLU A 400 6.48 10.59 -12.00
CA GLU A 400 6.82 10.01 -10.70
C GLU A 400 6.13 10.69 -9.50
N GLN A 401 4.81 10.62 -9.47
CA GLN A 401 3.92 11.28 -8.49
C GLN A 401 4.36 11.16 -7.04
N HIS A 402 4.89 10.01 -6.63
CA HIS A 402 5.25 9.73 -5.24
C HIS A 402 6.33 10.69 -4.68
N ARG A 403 7.02 11.42 -5.54
CA ARG A 403 8.04 12.42 -5.19
C ARG A 403 7.50 13.86 -5.11
N PHE A 404 6.23 14.07 -5.48
CA PHE A 404 5.58 15.39 -5.45
C PHE A 404 4.42 15.40 -4.43
N GLY A 405 4.47 16.32 -3.46
CA GLY A 405 3.39 16.50 -2.48
C GLY A 405 2.10 17.09 -3.09
N VAL A 406 0.96 16.86 -2.45
CA VAL A 406 -0.34 17.43 -2.83
C VAL A 406 -0.28 18.96 -2.94
N ALA A 407 0.44 19.63 -2.02
CA ALA A 407 0.61 21.07 -2.02
C ALA A 407 1.36 21.61 -3.26
N GLN A 408 2.28 20.84 -3.83
CA GLN A 408 3.01 21.24 -5.04
C GLN A 408 2.11 21.15 -6.28
N ARG A 409 1.26 20.11 -6.37
CA ARG A 409 0.26 20.00 -7.44
C ARG A 409 -0.77 21.13 -7.38
N ALA A 410 -1.19 21.53 -6.18
CA ALA A 410 -2.12 22.65 -6.00
C ALA A 410 -1.56 23.98 -6.52
N LYS A 411 -0.24 24.16 -6.56
CA LYS A 411 0.39 25.36 -7.18
C LYS A 411 0.23 25.38 -8.70
N LEU A 412 0.21 24.23 -9.37
CA LEU A 412 -0.05 24.15 -10.82
C LEU A 412 -1.46 24.64 -11.18
N TRP A 413 -2.46 24.37 -10.34
CA TRP A 413 -3.84 24.83 -10.57
C TRP A 413 -3.96 26.35 -10.61
N LYS A 414 -3.05 27.06 -9.91
CA LYS A 414 -3.05 28.52 -9.82
C LYS A 414 -2.26 29.20 -10.97
N LYS A 415 -1.66 28.42 -11.88
CA LYS A 415 -0.85 28.96 -12.99
C LYS A 415 -1.67 29.46 -14.18
N SER A 416 -2.98 29.21 -14.20
CA SER A 416 -3.88 29.69 -15.23
C SER A 416 -5.21 30.13 -14.59
N SER A 417 -5.95 31.01 -15.25
CA SER A 417 -7.28 31.48 -14.82
C SER A 417 -8.31 30.34 -14.80
N ILE A 418 -8.20 29.40 -15.75
CA ILE A 418 -8.92 28.12 -15.74
C ILE A 418 -7.88 27.06 -15.42
N ALA A 419 -8.19 26.18 -14.45
CA ALA A 419 -7.26 25.15 -14.02
C ALA A 419 -6.88 24.22 -15.19
N PRO A 420 -5.57 23.99 -15.45
CA PRO A 420 -5.13 23.09 -16.51
C PRO A 420 -5.54 21.64 -16.22
N HIS A 421 -5.68 20.84 -17.26
CA HIS A 421 -5.77 19.39 -17.11
C HIS A 421 -4.50 18.84 -16.48
N ILE A 422 -4.64 17.81 -15.64
CA ILE A 422 -3.52 17.18 -14.95
C ILE A 422 -3.43 15.72 -15.39
N LEU A 423 -2.28 15.34 -15.92
CA LEU A 423 -1.90 13.96 -16.20
C LEU A 423 -0.73 13.57 -15.30
N VAL A 424 -1.00 12.70 -14.35
CA VAL A 424 0.03 12.20 -13.43
C VAL A 424 0.52 10.86 -13.95
N MET A 425 1.82 10.65 -14.00
CA MET A 425 2.42 9.38 -14.41
C MET A 425 3.15 8.72 -13.25
N THR A 426 3.12 7.39 -13.20
CA THR A 426 3.96 6.62 -12.27
C THR A 426 4.46 5.34 -12.92
N ALA A 427 5.74 5.04 -12.68
CA ALA A 427 6.35 3.77 -13.06
C ALA A 427 6.29 2.73 -11.93
N THR A 428 5.89 3.13 -10.71
CA THR A 428 5.58 2.16 -9.66
C THR A 428 4.19 1.60 -9.91
N PRO A 429 4.06 0.31 -10.18
CA PRO A 429 2.75 -0.32 -10.21
C PRO A 429 2.12 -0.22 -8.82
N ILE A 430 0.96 0.43 -8.75
CA ILE A 430 0.14 0.49 -7.55
C ILE A 430 -0.93 -0.57 -7.73
N PRO A 431 -1.17 -1.46 -6.75
CA PRO A 431 -2.26 -2.42 -6.85
C PRO A 431 -3.57 -1.73 -7.27
N ARG A 432 -4.29 -2.32 -8.21
CA ARG A 432 -5.54 -1.72 -8.75
C ARG A 432 -6.51 -1.36 -7.63
N THR A 433 -6.65 -2.22 -6.65
CA THR A 433 -7.50 -2.02 -5.47
C THR A 433 -7.07 -0.81 -4.63
N LEU A 434 -5.77 -0.63 -4.45
CA LEU A 434 -5.22 0.52 -3.71
C LEU A 434 -5.37 1.81 -4.52
N ALA A 435 -5.15 1.77 -5.84
CA ALA A 435 -5.34 2.93 -6.70
C ALA A 435 -6.79 3.44 -6.66
N MET A 436 -7.77 2.53 -6.65
CA MET A 436 -9.20 2.85 -6.59
C MET A 436 -9.64 3.48 -5.26
N THR A 437 -8.88 3.30 -4.20
CA THR A 437 -9.25 3.76 -2.85
C THR A 437 -8.36 4.90 -2.36
N ALA A 438 -7.05 4.81 -2.55
CA ALA A 438 -6.10 5.81 -2.07
C ALA A 438 -6.01 7.06 -2.96
N PHE A 439 -6.29 6.92 -4.26
CA PHE A 439 -6.25 7.99 -5.25
C PHE A 439 -7.63 8.23 -5.89
N GLY A 440 -8.69 8.09 -5.10
CA GLY A 440 -10.06 8.16 -5.60
C GLY A 440 -10.50 9.52 -6.14
N ASP A 441 -9.69 10.56 -5.94
CA ASP A 441 -9.82 11.87 -6.57
C ASP A 441 -9.27 11.89 -8.02
N LEU A 442 -8.54 10.85 -8.44
CA LEU A 442 -8.00 10.70 -9.79
C LEU A 442 -8.82 9.70 -10.61
N ASP A 443 -9.02 10.00 -11.88
CA ASP A 443 -9.32 8.99 -12.88
C ASP A 443 -8.05 8.20 -13.16
N TYR A 444 -8.12 6.91 -13.42
CA TYR A 444 -6.93 6.12 -13.66
C TYR A 444 -6.98 5.39 -15.00
N SER A 445 -5.82 5.32 -15.64
CA SER A 445 -5.56 4.56 -16.84
C SER A 445 -4.38 3.62 -16.64
N ILE A 446 -4.47 2.43 -17.17
CA ILE A 446 -3.44 1.39 -17.02
C ILE A 446 -2.89 1.03 -18.40
N LEU A 447 -1.56 1.03 -18.51
CA LEU A 447 -0.81 0.45 -19.61
C LEU A 447 -0.37 -0.96 -19.18
N ASP A 448 -1.19 -1.93 -19.50
CA ASP A 448 -1.02 -3.35 -19.15
C ASP A 448 -0.39 -4.18 -20.29
N GLU A 449 0.08 -3.51 -21.33
CA GLU A 449 0.81 -4.12 -22.44
C GLU A 449 2.21 -3.50 -22.56
N LEU A 450 3.19 -4.32 -22.88
CA LEU A 450 4.53 -3.86 -23.23
C LEU A 450 4.64 -3.56 -24.72
N PRO A 451 5.43 -2.55 -25.12
CA PRO A 451 5.68 -2.29 -26.54
C PRO A 451 6.27 -3.52 -27.26
N PRO A 452 5.95 -3.71 -28.54
CA PRO A 452 6.47 -4.82 -29.34
C PRO A 452 8.01 -4.77 -29.42
N GLY A 453 8.64 -5.95 -29.50
CA GLY A 453 10.10 -6.10 -29.59
C GLY A 453 10.85 -6.11 -28.27
N ARG A 454 10.20 -5.86 -27.13
CA ARG A 454 10.84 -5.93 -25.82
C ARG A 454 10.95 -7.37 -25.33
N GLN A 455 12.17 -7.79 -25.00
CA GLN A 455 12.42 -9.13 -24.46
C GLN A 455 12.15 -9.19 -22.95
N VAL A 456 11.64 -10.33 -22.49
CA VAL A 456 11.41 -10.61 -21.06
C VAL A 456 12.75 -10.69 -20.34
N ILE A 457 12.90 -9.95 -19.24
CA ILE A 457 14.12 -9.94 -18.43
C ILE A 457 14.22 -11.25 -17.66
N LYS A 458 15.31 -12.01 -17.86
CA LYS A 458 15.58 -13.24 -17.10
C LYS A 458 16.05 -12.89 -15.70
N THR A 459 15.19 -13.09 -14.70
CA THR A 459 15.50 -12.81 -13.30
C THR A 459 15.88 -14.10 -12.58
N VAL A 460 17.03 -14.12 -11.92
CA VAL A 460 17.54 -15.28 -11.18
C VAL A 460 18.02 -14.90 -9.80
N GLN A 461 17.69 -15.72 -8.80
CA GLN A 461 18.24 -15.62 -7.46
C GLN A 461 19.51 -16.48 -7.35
N ARG A 462 20.56 -15.93 -6.72
CA ARG A 462 21.80 -16.65 -6.39
C ARG A 462 22.22 -16.31 -4.95
N TYR A 463 22.92 -17.25 -4.33
CA TYR A 463 23.53 -16.99 -3.01
C TYR A 463 24.89 -16.34 -3.16
N GLU A 464 25.32 -15.59 -2.15
CA GLU A 464 26.64 -14.94 -2.09
C GLU A 464 27.80 -15.91 -2.37
N THR A 465 27.66 -17.17 -2.00
CA THR A 465 28.63 -18.25 -2.29
C THR A 465 28.84 -18.47 -3.79
N SER A 466 27.93 -18.03 -4.65
CA SER A 466 28.02 -18.15 -6.12
C SER A 466 28.53 -16.85 -6.78
N ARG A 467 29.01 -15.88 -6.00
CA ARG A 467 29.42 -14.56 -6.51
C ARG A 467 30.46 -14.65 -7.63
N SER A 468 31.47 -15.50 -7.50
CA SER A 468 32.50 -15.69 -8.54
C SER A 468 31.87 -16.07 -9.89
N LYS A 469 30.93 -17.02 -9.90
CA LYS A 469 30.22 -17.43 -11.12
C LYS A 469 29.39 -16.29 -11.72
N VAL A 470 28.83 -15.42 -10.90
CA VAL A 470 28.11 -14.22 -11.35
C VAL A 470 29.06 -13.24 -12.00
N MET A 471 30.22 -12.99 -11.40
CA MET A 471 31.24 -12.11 -11.97
C MET A 471 31.77 -12.64 -13.33
N ASP A 472 31.99 -13.95 -13.44
CA ASP A 472 32.40 -14.58 -14.71
C ASP A 472 31.33 -14.43 -15.79
N PHE A 473 30.05 -14.56 -15.40
CA PHE A 473 28.93 -14.31 -16.33
C PHE A 473 28.91 -12.85 -16.80
N VAL A 474 29.02 -11.89 -15.86
CA VAL A 474 29.08 -10.46 -16.20
C VAL A 474 30.26 -10.16 -17.13
N LYS A 475 31.41 -10.77 -16.88
CA LYS A 475 32.60 -10.65 -17.74
C LYS A 475 32.32 -11.13 -19.17
N THR A 476 31.61 -12.25 -19.31
CA THR A 476 31.20 -12.79 -20.62
C THR A 476 30.29 -11.80 -21.37
N GLU A 477 29.35 -11.15 -20.67
CA GLU A 477 28.46 -10.16 -21.30
C GLU A 477 29.21 -8.87 -21.68
N ILE A 478 30.16 -8.42 -20.85
CA ILE A 478 30.99 -7.25 -21.17
C ILE A 478 31.87 -7.50 -22.39
N ILE A 479 32.43 -8.72 -22.55
CA ILE A 479 33.21 -9.11 -23.73
C ILE A 479 32.36 -9.06 -25.02
N LYS A 480 31.04 -9.28 -24.92
CA LYS A 480 30.09 -9.10 -26.03
C LYS A 480 29.79 -7.62 -26.30
N GLY A 481 30.44 -6.67 -25.63
CA GLY A 481 30.19 -5.24 -25.76
C GLY A 481 29.03 -4.71 -24.92
N ARG A 482 28.50 -5.49 -23.96
CA ARG A 482 27.38 -5.09 -23.10
C ARG A 482 27.87 -4.34 -21.86
N GLN A 483 26.92 -3.70 -21.16
CA GLN A 483 27.21 -2.97 -19.90
C GLN A 483 26.43 -3.56 -18.73
N ALA A 484 26.95 -3.39 -17.52
CA ALA A 484 26.38 -3.97 -16.31
C ALA A 484 26.21 -2.94 -15.19
N TYR A 485 25.12 -3.08 -14.44
CA TYR A 485 24.89 -2.38 -13.17
C TYR A 485 25.19 -3.30 -11.99
N PHE A 486 25.82 -2.74 -10.96
CA PHE A 486 25.94 -3.33 -9.62
C PHE A 486 25.28 -2.40 -8.61
N VAL A 487 24.27 -2.87 -7.90
CA VAL A 487 23.47 -2.05 -6.97
C VAL A 487 23.58 -2.60 -5.56
N TYR A 488 23.95 -1.73 -4.63
CA TYR A 488 24.07 -2.00 -3.20
C TYR A 488 22.94 -1.35 -2.42
N PRO A 489 22.44 -1.99 -1.33
CA PRO A 489 21.35 -1.42 -0.54
C PRO A 489 21.80 -0.20 0.25
N LEU A 490 20.86 0.73 0.48
CA LEU A 490 20.98 1.76 1.50
C LEU A 490 20.45 1.20 2.82
N ILE A 491 21.23 1.33 3.89
CA ILE A 491 20.79 0.96 5.24
C ILE A 491 20.22 2.22 5.89
N GLU A 492 18.89 2.24 6.10
CA GLU A 492 18.18 3.42 6.62
C GLU A 492 18.66 3.87 8.00
N GLU A 493 19.17 2.93 8.83
CA GLU A 493 19.62 3.22 10.19
C GLU A 493 21.05 3.86 10.25
N SER A 494 21.84 3.81 9.16
CA SER A 494 23.19 4.39 9.13
C SER A 494 23.69 4.66 7.71
N GLU A 495 23.64 5.92 7.30
CA GLU A 495 24.27 6.38 6.04
C GLU A 495 25.77 6.08 5.96
N LYS A 496 26.45 5.99 7.12
CA LYS A 496 27.87 5.69 7.19
C LYS A 496 28.14 4.24 6.83
N LEU A 497 27.40 3.30 7.39
CA LEU A 497 27.52 1.87 7.10
C LEU A 497 27.16 1.56 5.64
N SER A 498 26.11 2.20 5.10
CA SER A 498 25.73 2.04 3.69
C SER A 498 26.82 2.48 2.73
N PHE A 499 27.56 3.53 3.08
CA PHE A 499 28.67 4.02 2.28
C PHE A 499 29.88 3.09 2.38
N GLU A 500 30.19 2.55 3.56
CA GLU A 500 31.27 1.58 3.77
C GLU A 500 31.00 0.28 2.99
N ASP A 501 29.75 -0.23 3.03
CA ASP A 501 29.34 -1.41 2.26
C ASP A 501 29.49 -1.18 0.74
N LEU A 502 29.09 0.00 0.25
CA LEU A 502 29.26 0.37 -1.16
C LEU A 502 30.73 0.44 -1.55
N MET A 503 31.59 1.08 -0.73
CA MET A 503 33.02 1.22 -1.03
C MET A 503 33.71 -0.14 -1.01
N GLN A 504 33.40 -1.00 -0.05
CA GLN A 504 33.92 -2.36 0.00
C GLN A 504 33.49 -3.16 -1.23
N GLY A 505 32.22 -3.03 -1.61
CA GLY A 505 31.67 -3.66 -2.80
C GLY A 505 32.32 -3.15 -4.09
N TYR A 506 32.57 -1.84 -4.19
CA TYR A 506 33.27 -1.25 -5.30
C TYR A 506 34.70 -1.81 -5.47
N GLU A 507 35.46 -1.91 -4.38
CA GLU A 507 36.83 -2.49 -4.42
C GLU A 507 36.75 -3.99 -4.80
N GLN A 508 35.75 -4.73 -4.33
CA GLN A 508 35.54 -6.12 -4.76
C GLN A 508 35.27 -6.19 -6.27
N VAL A 509 34.36 -5.39 -6.81
CA VAL A 509 34.10 -5.37 -8.26
C VAL A 509 35.38 -5.01 -9.02
N LYS A 510 36.14 -4.01 -8.58
CA LYS A 510 37.39 -3.60 -9.19
C LYS A 510 38.45 -4.71 -9.19
N SER A 511 38.51 -5.55 -8.16
CA SER A 511 39.41 -6.70 -8.13
C SER A 511 39.07 -7.77 -9.18
N PHE A 512 37.79 -7.96 -9.50
CA PHE A 512 37.34 -8.87 -10.56
C PHE A 512 37.47 -8.29 -11.98
N PHE A 513 37.41 -6.95 -12.09
CA PHE A 513 37.44 -6.20 -13.35
C PHE A 513 38.61 -5.19 -13.34
N PRO A 514 39.85 -5.64 -13.43
CA PRO A 514 41.02 -4.78 -13.32
C PRO A 514 41.19 -3.83 -14.53
N ALA A 515 41.64 -2.61 -14.24
CA ALA A 515 42.08 -1.69 -15.27
C ALA A 515 43.39 -2.20 -15.92
N PRO A 516 43.67 -1.83 -17.19
CA PRO A 516 42.94 -0.92 -18.07
C PRO A 516 41.82 -1.57 -18.84
N ASN A 517 41.65 -2.92 -18.78
CA ASN A 517 40.73 -3.67 -19.62
C ASN A 517 39.26 -3.34 -19.30
N TYR A 518 38.95 -2.97 -18.07
CA TYR A 518 37.61 -2.62 -17.63
C TYR A 518 37.60 -1.25 -16.95
N LYS A 519 36.65 -0.42 -17.34
CA LYS A 519 36.44 0.90 -16.74
C LYS A 519 35.14 0.88 -15.94
N ILE A 520 35.20 1.37 -14.71
CA ILE A 520 34.08 1.36 -13.76
C ILE A 520 33.75 2.80 -13.36
N SER A 521 32.48 3.17 -13.42
CA SER A 521 31.95 4.39 -12.82
C SER A 521 31.21 4.07 -11.53
N MET A 522 31.17 5.03 -10.61
CA MET A 522 30.44 4.90 -9.35
C MET A 522 29.50 6.08 -9.16
N VAL A 523 28.25 5.80 -8.67
CA VAL A 523 27.25 6.83 -8.37
C VAL A 523 26.59 6.56 -7.02
N HIS A 524 26.62 7.55 -6.13
CA HIS A 524 26.01 7.46 -4.80
C HIS A 524 25.49 8.81 -4.28
N GLY A 525 24.70 8.79 -3.20
CA GLY A 525 24.03 9.96 -2.65
C GLY A 525 24.93 11.14 -2.26
N ARG A 526 26.15 10.85 -1.78
CA ARG A 526 27.09 11.87 -1.28
C ARG A 526 27.87 12.62 -2.36
N GLN A 527 27.78 12.20 -3.63
CA GLN A 527 28.40 12.91 -4.73
C GLN A 527 27.64 14.20 -5.06
N THR A 528 28.34 15.20 -5.56
CA THR A 528 27.75 16.41 -6.13
C THR A 528 26.92 16.07 -7.38
N SER A 529 26.00 16.96 -7.76
CA SER A 529 25.21 16.77 -8.98
C SER A 529 26.08 16.64 -10.23
N VAL A 530 27.14 17.43 -10.32
CA VAL A 530 28.10 17.41 -11.44
C VAL A 530 28.85 16.07 -11.53
N GLU A 531 29.31 15.54 -10.41
CA GLU A 531 30.00 14.23 -10.39
C GLU A 531 29.07 13.09 -10.79
N LYS A 532 27.81 13.12 -10.30
CA LYS A 532 26.79 12.13 -10.68
C LYS A 532 26.53 12.19 -12.18
N GLU A 533 26.35 13.37 -12.71
CA GLU A 533 26.09 13.60 -14.13
C GLU A 533 27.26 13.12 -15.00
N THR A 534 28.48 13.46 -14.62
CA THR A 534 29.69 13.03 -15.33
C THR A 534 29.82 11.50 -15.35
N ASN A 535 29.65 10.82 -14.20
CA ASN A 535 29.75 9.38 -14.13
C ASN A 535 28.62 8.66 -14.89
N MET A 536 27.42 9.20 -14.84
CA MET A 536 26.28 8.69 -15.61
C MET A 536 26.48 8.90 -17.11
N HIS A 537 27.01 10.05 -17.53
CA HIS A 537 27.32 10.34 -18.92
C HIS A 537 28.35 9.36 -19.47
N ARG A 538 29.46 9.12 -18.74
CA ARG A 538 30.48 8.14 -19.12
C ARG A 538 29.91 6.74 -19.31
N PHE A 539 28.95 6.34 -18.47
CA PHE A 539 28.28 5.08 -18.62
C PHE A 539 27.28 5.09 -19.81
N LYS A 540 26.54 6.17 -20.03
CA LYS A 540 25.62 6.35 -21.18
C LYS A 540 26.37 6.28 -22.52
N THR A 541 27.58 6.86 -22.60
CA THR A 541 28.42 6.87 -23.82
C THR A 541 29.28 5.61 -23.98
N ALA A 542 29.11 4.62 -23.13
CA ALA A 542 29.89 3.37 -23.10
C ALA A 542 31.41 3.58 -22.87
N ASP A 543 31.85 4.75 -22.36
CA ASP A 543 33.22 4.95 -21.89
C ASP A 543 33.55 4.07 -20.68
N THR A 544 32.51 3.71 -19.88
CA THR A 544 32.62 2.74 -18.78
C THR A 544 31.65 1.58 -19.00
N GLN A 545 32.12 0.34 -18.73
CA GLN A 545 31.36 -0.89 -18.94
C GLN A 545 30.54 -1.25 -17.72
N ILE A 546 30.94 -0.81 -16.53
CA ILE A 546 30.30 -1.14 -15.26
C ILE A 546 29.93 0.15 -14.54
N LEU A 547 28.70 0.19 -14.01
CA LEU A 547 28.26 1.23 -13.09
C LEU A 547 27.93 0.61 -11.74
N VAL A 548 28.65 1.03 -10.70
CA VAL A 548 28.42 0.64 -9.31
C VAL A 548 27.68 1.76 -8.59
N GLY A 549 26.62 1.45 -7.85
CA GLY A 549 25.93 2.49 -7.10
C GLY A 549 24.91 1.96 -6.10
N THR A 550 24.26 2.90 -5.44
CA THR A 550 23.13 2.63 -4.54
C THR A 550 21.80 2.79 -5.29
N THR A 551 20.69 2.86 -4.57
CA THR A 551 19.33 3.11 -5.12
C THR A 551 19.21 4.40 -5.94
N VAL A 552 20.21 5.29 -5.92
CA VAL A 552 20.27 6.47 -6.80
C VAL A 552 20.15 6.08 -8.29
N ILE A 553 20.53 4.85 -8.65
CA ILE A 553 20.36 4.29 -10.00
C ILE A 553 18.87 4.09 -10.37
N GLU A 554 17.94 4.06 -9.40
CA GLU A 554 16.49 4.09 -9.66
C GLU A 554 16.07 5.33 -10.48
N VAL A 555 16.87 6.40 -10.44
CA VAL A 555 16.54 7.66 -11.08
C VAL A 555 17.07 7.71 -12.51
N GLY A 556 16.29 7.20 -13.42
CA GLY A 556 15.98 7.77 -14.71
C GLY A 556 16.95 7.65 -15.88
N VAL A 557 18.16 7.11 -15.84
CA VAL A 557 19.01 7.08 -17.06
C VAL A 557 18.68 5.88 -17.94
N ASN A 558 18.40 6.17 -19.20
CA ASN A 558 18.17 5.16 -20.23
C ASN A 558 19.49 4.76 -20.89
N VAL A 559 19.94 3.52 -20.68
CA VAL A 559 21.13 2.94 -21.30
C VAL A 559 20.72 1.63 -21.98
N PRO A 560 20.36 1.65 -23.28
CA PRO A 560 19.88 0.46 -23.98
C PRO A 560 20.89 -0.69 -24.01
N ASN A 561 22.18 -0.38 -23.98
CA ASN A 561 23.27 -1.36 -24.00
C ASN A 561 23.52 -2.04 -22.65
N ALA A 562 22.93 -1.55 -21.56
CA ALA A 562 23.04 -2.17 -20.23
C ALA A 562 22.06 -3.34 -20.14
N THR A 563 22.61 -4.56 -20.22
CA THR A 563 21.83 -5.82 -20.26
C THR A 563 21.90 -6.62 -18.99
N VAL A 564 22.82 -6.29 -18.05
CA VAL A 564 22.98 -7.02 -16.81
C VAL A 564 22.77 -6.09 -15.60
N MET A 565 21.87 -6.52 -14.70
CA MET A 565 21.64 -5.91 -13.40
C MET A 565 22.02 -6.92 -12.31
N VAL A 566 23.00 -6.60 -11.49
CA VAL A 566 23.35 -7.36 -10.29
C VAL A 566 22.92 -6.56 -9.07
N ILE A 567 22.07 -7.14 -8.23
CA ILE A 567 21.59 -6.52 -6.99
C ILE A 567 22.17 -7.29 -5.83
N GLU A 568 23.06 -6.65 -5.09
CA GLU A 568 23.74 -7.20 -3.91
C GLU A 568 22.84 -7.09 -2.67
N SER A 569 22.90 -8.10 -1.80
CA SER A 569 22.04 -8.20 -0.60
C SER A 569 20.56 -7.92 -0.93
N ALA A 570 20.06 -8.57 -1.99
CA ALA A 570 18.73 -8.31 -2.55
C ALA A 570 17.60 -8.51 -1.53
N GLU A 571 17.83 -9.30 -0.47
CA GLU A 571 16.89 -9.48 0.64
C GLU A 571 16.60 -8.21 1.44
N LYS A 572 17.45 -7.20 1.35
CA LYS A 572 17.30 -5.91 2.04
C LYS A 572 16.39 -4.93 1.28
N PHE A 573 16.05 -5.23 0.03
CA PHE A 573 15.20 -4.36 -0.80
C PHE A 573 13.71 -4.74 -0.70
N GLY A 574 12.85 -3.75 -0.84
CA GLY A 574 11.42 -3.96 -1.07
C GLY A 574 11.14 -4.46 -2.50
N LEU A 575 10.01 -5.16 -2.70
CA LEU A 575 9.62 -5.70 -4.01
C LEU A 575 9.49 -4.60 -5.06
N SER A 576 8.90 -3.46 -4.73
CA SER A 576 8.75 -2.32 -5.63
C SER A 576 10.11 -1.76 -6.08
N GLN A 577 11.11 -1.68 -5.16
CA GLN A 577 12.47 -1.22 -5.49
C GLN A 577 13.17 -2.23 -6.42
N LEU A 578 13.11 -3.53 -6.10
CA LEU A 578 13.67 -4.57 -6.96
C LEU A 578 13.09 -4.52 -8.37
N HIS A 579 11.78 -4.28 -8.48
CA HIS A 579 11.10 -4.16 -9.76
C HIS A 579 11.56 -2.94 -10.56
N GLN A 580 11.70 -1.78 -9.92
CA GLN A 580 12.21 -0.56 -10.55
C GLN A 580 13.65 -0.73 -11.03
N LEU A 581 14.53 -1.32 -10.20
CA LEU A 581 15.91 -1.64 -10.56
C LEU A 581 15.97 -2.61 -11.74
N ARG A 582 15.18 -3.69 -11.71
CA ARG A 582 15.07 -4.61 -12.84
C ARG A 582 14.68 -3.89 -14.13
N GLY A 583 13.75 -2.95 -14.07
CA GLY A 583 13.30 -2.16 -15.21
C GLY A 583 14.37 -1.23 -15.81
N ARG A 584 15.55 -1.09 -15.18
CA ARG A 584 16.68 -0.31 -15.74
C ARG A 584 17.43 -1.05 -16.84
N VAL A 585 17.29 -2.36 -16.93
CA VAL A 585 17.76 -3.19 -18.05
C VAL A 585 16.59 -3.63 -18.94
N GLY A 586 16.88 -4.27 -20.09
CA GLY A 586 15.84 -4.72 -21.03
C GLY A 586 15.19 -3.58 -21.82
N ARG A 587 15.96 -2.56 -22.15
CA ARG A 587 15.52 -1.42 -22.95
C ARG A 587 16.02 -1.47 -24.42
N GLY A 588 16.90 -2.41 -24.71
CA GLY A 588 17.37 -2.73 -26.07
C GLY A 588 16.71 -3.99 -26.60
N SER A 589 17.14 -4.42 -27.82
CA SER A 589 16.69 -5.66 -28.47
C SER A 589 17.30 -6.92 -27.88
N GLU A 590 18.35 -6.77 -27.06
CA GLU A 590 19.14 -7.87 -26.55
C GLU A 590 18.56 -8.46 -25.25
N GLN A 591 18.80 -9.77 -25.05
CA GLN A 591 18.39 -10.45 -23.82
C GLN A 591 19.04 -9.83 -22.61
N SER A 592 18.24 -9.46 -21.64
CA SER A 592 18.71 -8.85 -20.39
C SER A 592 18.49 -9.76 -19.18
N TYR A 593 19.34 -9.57 -18.18
CA TYR A 593 19.42 -10.40 -16.99
C TYR A 593 19.38 -9.56 -15.72
N CYS A 594 18.61 -10.01 -14.73
CA CYS A 594 18.59 -9.44 -13.39
C CYS A 594 19.00 -10.53 -12.39
N ILE A 595 20.13 -10.35 -11.72
CA ILE A 595 20.71 -11.31 -10.79
C ILE A 595 20.55 -10.77 -9.38
N LEU A 596 19.79 -11.49 -8.57
CA LEU A 596 19.51 -11.16 -7.17
C LEU A 596 20.46 -11.97 -6.28
N LEU A 597 21.50 -11.34 -5.78
CA LEU A 597 22.41 -11.95 -4.81
C LEU A 597 21.87 -11.80 -3.40
N CYS A 598 21.75 -12.88 -2.66
CA CYS A 598 21.19 -12.88 -1.32
C CYS A 598 22.03 -13.74 -0.34
N SER A 599 21.92 -13.42 0.95
CA SER A 599 22.52 -14.20 2.01
C SER A 599 21.82 -15.55 2.19
N VAL A 600 22.58 -16.61 2.50
CA VAL A 600 22.03 -17.92 2.88
C VAL A 600 21.14 -17.80 4.11
N LYS A 601 21.47 -16.86 5.02
CA LYS A 601 20.78 -16.60 6.28
C LYS A 601 19.54 -15.71 6.14
N ALA A 602 19.19 -15.27 4.92
CA ALA A 602 18.01 -14.44 4.68
C ALA A 602 16.72 -15.06 5.25
N SER A 603 15.83 -14.22 5.78
CA SER A 603 14.55 -14.64 6.38
C SER A 603 13.66 -15.36 5.36
N ARG A 604 12.68 -16.14 5.86
CA ARG A 604 11.71 -16.83 5.00
C ARG A 604 10.93 -15.83 4.12
N GLU A 605 10.49 -14.72 4.70
CA GLU A 605 9.76 -13.67 3.99
C GLU A 605 10.61 -13.00 2.89
N ALA A 606 11.89 -12.72 3.19
CA ALA A 606 12.80 -12.16 2.20
C ALA A 606 13.02 -13.14 1.03
N LYS A 607 13.22 -14.43 1.31
CA LYS A 607 13.34 -15.47 0.26
C LYS A 607 12.06 -15.58 -0.58
N GLU A 608 10.88 -15.42 0.03
CA GLU A 608 9.60 -15.43 -0.67
C GLU A 608 9.47 -14.23 -1.63
N ARG A 609 9.84 -13.02 -1.17
CA ARG A 609 9.92 -11.83 -2.04
C ARG A 609 10.81 -12.06 -3.26
N LEU A 610 12.01 -12.59 -3.06
CA LEU A 610 12.94 -12.85 -4.16
C LEU A 610 12.40 -13.90 -5.14
N LYS A 611 11.71 -14.94 -4.66
CA LYS A 611 11.02 -15.91 -5.52
C LYS A 611 9.96 -15.25 -6.40
N ILE A 612 9.15 -14.36 -5.85
CA ILE A 612 8.13 -13.62 -6.61
C ILE A 612 8.79 -12.87 -7.77
N MET A 613 9.90 -12.16 -7.52
CA MET A 613 10.66 -11.45 -8.55
C MET A 613 11.18 -12.36 -9.67
N CYS A 614 11.51 -13.61 -9.35
CA CYS A 614 11.95 -14.60 -10.35
C CYS A 614 10.80 -15.22 -11.16
N HIS A 615 9.58 -15.28 -10.60
CA HIS A 615 8.44 -15.94 -11.24
C HIS A 615 7.65 -15.05 -12.19
N THR A 616 7.65 -13.73 -11.97
CA THR A 616 6.87 -12.80 -12.78
C THR A 616 7.64 -11.54 -13.17
N ASN A 617 7.38 -11.07 -14.38
CA ASN A 617 7.84 -9.76 -14.84
C ASN A 617 6.74 -8.70 -14.75
N ASP A 618 5.50 -9.08 -14.44
CA ASP A 618 4.37 -8.17 -14.31
C ASP A 618 4.47 -7.36 -13.00
N GLY A 619 4.66 -6.06 -13.14
CA GLY A 619 4.79 -5.15 -12.01
C GLY A 619 3.51 -5.04 -11.17
N PHE A 620 2.32 -5.24 -11.75
CA PHE A 620 1.06 -5.20 -11.00
C PHE A 620 0.93 -6.42 -10.09
N ILE A 621 1.30 -7.62 -10.58
CA ILE A 621 1.34 -8.83 -9.76
C ILE A 621 2.36 -8.68 -8.63
N ILE A 622 3.53 -8.10 -8.92
CA ILE A 622 4.57 -7.85 -7.91
C ILE A 622 4.04 -6.89 -6.83
N ALA A 623 3.38 -5.81 -7.22
CA ALA A 623 2.82 -4.84 -6.28
C ALA A 623 1.69 -5.44 -5.42
N GLU A 624 0.83 -6.30 -6.00
CA GLU A 624 -0.19 -7.02 -5.24
C GLU A 624 0.44 -7.96 -4.21
N LYS A 625 1.50 -8.68 -4.59
CA LYS A 625 2.23 -9.58 -3.68
C LYS A 625 3.02 -8.81 -2.60
N ASP A 626 3.58 -7.64 -2.93
CA ASP A 626 4.22 -6.77 -1.93
C ASP A 626 3.21 -6.35 -0.84
N LEU A 627 2.00 -5.97 -1.26
CA LEU A 627 0.90 -5.61 -0.36
C LEU A 627 0.45 -6.80 0.50
N GLU A 628 0.37 -8.02 -0.09
CA GLU A 628 0.03 -9.25 0.63
C GLU A 628 1.06 -9.58 1.73
N ILE A 629 2.36 -9.44 1.44
CA ILE A 629 3.45 -9.77 2.39
C ILE A 629 3.52 -8.76 3.53
N ARG A 630 3.39 -7.45 3.23
CA ARG A 630 3.45 -6.39 4.25
C ARG A 630 2.24 -6.40 5.19
N GLY A 631 1.10 -6.92 4.72
CA GLY A 631 -0.14 -6.92 5.48
C GLY A 631 -0.81 -5.53 5.59
N PRO A 632 -2.01 -5.46 6.18
CA PRO A 632 -2.81 -4.23 6.25
C PRO A 632 -2.25 -3.15 7.19
N GLY A 633 -1.26 -3.46 8.03
CA GLY A 633 -0.72 -2.56 9.06
C GLY A 633 0.35 -1.57 8.58
N GLU A 634 1.05 -1.86 7.48
CA GLU A 634 2.18 -1.03 6.99
C GLU A 634 1.83 -0.05 5.85
N ILE A 635 0.55 0.12 5.54
CA ILE A 635 0.09 1.15 4.58
C ILE A 635 0.33 2.58 5.13
N ASP A 636 0.89 2.71 6.31
CA ASP A 636 1.21 4.00 6.96
C ASP A 636 2.17 4.90 6.14
N GLY A 637 2.93 4.36 5.20
CA GLY A 637 3.72 5.14 4.21
C GLY A 637 2.86 5.95 3.23
N THR A 638 1.56 5.66 3.12
CA THR A 638 0.60 6.39 2.26
C THR A 638 -0.17 7.49 3.01
N ARG A 639 0.26 7.89 4.20
CA ARG A 639 -0.32 9.02 4.96
C ARG A 639 -0.35 10.34 4.17
N GLN A 640 0.36 10.44 3.05
CA GLN A 640 0.38 11.63 2.19
C GLN A 640 -0.93 11.90 1.44
N SER A 641 -1.84 10.91 1.32
CA SER A 641 -3.03 11.03 0.48
C SER A 641 -4.37 10.90 1.19
N GLY A 642 -4.42 10.98 2.54
CA GLY A 642 -5.68 10.79 3.27
C GLY A 642 -6.27 9.39 3.10
N ALA A 643 -5.41 8.38 3.00
CA ALA A 643 -5.79 6.99 2.79
C ALA A 643 -6.86 6.54 3.77
N LEU A 644 -7.88 5.88 3.25
CA LEU A 644 -9.00 5.36 4.02
C LEU A 644 -8.50 4.26 4.97
N ASN A 645 -8.54 4.52 6.27
CA ASN A 645 -8.23 3.53 7.30
C ASN A 645 -9.43 2.62 7.50
N PHE A 646 -9.41 1.45 6.87
CA PHE A 646 -10.38 0.40 7.12
C PHE A 646 -10.05 -0.35 8.41
N LYS A 647 -11.07 -0.69 9.18
CA LYS A 647 -10.91 -1.45 10.43
C LYS A 647 -11.06 -2.96 10.22
N LEU A 648 -11.91 -3.35 9.29
CA LEU A 648 -12.23 -4.75 8.97
C LEU A 648 -11.89 -5.11 7.53
N ALA A 649 -12.17 -4.21 6.58
CA ALA A 649 -11.97 -4.49 5.17
C ALA A 649 -10.48 -4.57 4.82
N SER A 650 -10.14 -5.56 4.01
CA SER A 650 -8.82 -5.76 3.42
C SER A 650 -8.90 -5.59 1.91
N LEU A 651 -8.21 -4.60 1.37
CA LEU A 651 -8.17 -4.36 -0.08
C LEU A 651 -7.61 -5.55 -0.88
N ILE A 652 -6.93 -6.48 -0.21
CA ILE A 652 -6.34 -7.67 -0.79
C ILE A 652 -7.33 -8.82 -0.78
N ASN A 653 -7.90 -9.09 0.40
CA ASN A 653 -8.74 -10.27 0.62
C ASN A 653 -10.17 -10.07 0.15
N ASP A 654 -10.67 -8.82 0.14
CA ASP A 654 -12.07 -8.48 -0.12
C ASP A 654 -12.29 -7.87 -1.51
N LYS A 655 -11.48 -8.29 -2.51
CA LYS A 655 -11.54 -7.76 -3.90
C LYS A 655 -12.95 -7.85 -4.50
N LYS A 656 -13.62 -8.99 -4.35
CA LYS A 656 -14.99 -9.18 -4.87
C LYS A 656 -15.99 -8.21 -4.24
N THR A 657 -15.92 -8.06 -2.92
CA THR A 657 -16.77 -7.12 -2.16
C THR A 657 -16.47 -5.66 -2.54
N LEU A 658 -15.20 -5.33 -2.81
CA LEU A 658 -14.81 -4.00 -3.30
C LEU A 658 -15.37 -3.72 -4.69
N GLU A 659 -15.31 -4.66 -5.62
CA GLU A 659 -15.87 -4.53 -6.96
C GLU A 659 -17.39 -4.33 -6.91
N GLU A 660 -18.09 -5.13 -6.11
CA GLU A 660 -19.53 -4.99 -5.87
C GLU A 660 -19.87 -3.61 -5.26
N ALA A 661 -19.15 -3.21 -4.22
CA ALA A 661 -19.32 -1.92 -3.55
C ALA A 661 -19.10 -0.75 -4.51
N LYS A 662 -18.10 -0.84 -5.38
CA LYS A 662 -17.79 0.17 -6.41
C LYS A 662 -18.92 0.29 -7.43
N GLN A 663 -19.38 -0.85 -7.94
CA GLN A 663 -20.46 -0.88 -8.93
C GLN A 663 -21.74 -0.25 -8.36
N LEU A 664 -22.18 -0.68 -7.18
CA LEU A 664 -23.37 -0.14 -6.53
C LEU A 664 -23.23 1.34 -6.15
N ALA A 665 -22.04 1.78 -5.70
CA ALA A 665 -21.79 3.18 -5.40
C ALA A 665 -21.81 4.06 -6.67
N PHE A 666 -21.30 3.54 -7.79
CA PHE A 666 -21.37 4.22 -9.07
C PHE A 666 -22.82 4.39 -9.56
N GLU A 667 -23.57 3.29 -9.59
CA GLU A 667 -25.00 3.30 -10.00
C GLU A 667 -25.84 4.23 -9.11
N LEU A 668 -25.60 4.21 -7.79
CA LEU A 668 -26.27 5.11 -6.85
C LEU A 668 -25.99 6.57 -7.17
N CYS A 669 -24.70 6.92 -7.35
CA CYS A 669 -24.28 8.29 -7.60
C CYS A 669 -24.63 8.78 -9.02
N GLU A 670 -24.79 7.88 -9.98
CA GLU A 670 -25.29 8.20 -11.32
C GLU A 670 -26.76 8.60 -11.27
N LYS A 671 -27.58 7.86 -10.51
CA LYS A 671 -29.01 8.15 -10.33
C LYS A 671 -29.26 9.34 -9.40
N ASP A 672 -28.48 9.48 -8.34
CA ASP A 672 -28.62 10.52 -7.31
C ASP A 672 -27.27 11.14 -6.95
N PRO A 673 -26.74 12.03 -7.80
CA PRO A 673 -25.39 12.58 -7.67
C PRO A 673 -25.11 13.33 -6.37
N MET A 674 -26.13 13.76 -5.63
CA MET A 674 -26.00 14.53 -4.37
C MET A 674 -26.69 13.83 -3.19
N LEU A 675 -27.16 12.61 -3.36
CA LEU A 675 -27.90 11.83 -2.36
C LEU A 675 -29.14 12.59 -1.84
N GLN A 676 -29.90 13.26 -2.75
CA GLN A 676 -31.03 14.08 -2.39
C GLN A 676 -32.36 13.29 -2.30
N LEU A 677 -32.42 12.13 -2.95
CA LEU A 677 -33.59 11.29 -2.89
C LEU A 677 -33.90 10.84 -1.46
N PRO A 678 -35.19 10.79 -1.05
CA PRO A 678 -35.58 10.39 0.32
C PRO A 678 -35.02 9.02 0.74
N GLU A 679 -34.98 8.07 -0.18
CA GLU A 679 -34.46 6.71 0.04
C GLU A 679 -32.96 6.68 0.40
N ASN A 680 -32.20 7.70 -0.02
CA ASN A 680 -30.76 7.84 0.25
C ASN A 680 -30.45 8.74 1.47
N ALA A 681 -31.48 9.26 2.14
CA ALA A 681 -31.32 10.19 3.26
C ALA A 681 -30.50 9.59 4.41
N VAL A 682 -30.66 8.31 4.70
CA VAL A 682 -29.90 7.61 5.77
C VAL A 682 -28.41 7.63 5.48
N LEU A 683 -28.00 7.34 4.25
CA LEU A 683 -26.61 7.35 3.81
C LEU A 683 -26.04 8.77 3.79
N ARG A 684 -26.78 9.75 3.26
CA ARG A 684 -26.40 11.17 3.27
C ARG A 684 -26.12 11.65 4.69
N ASN A 685 -27.05 11.41 5.62
CA ASN A 685 -26.91 11.85 7.01
C ASN A 685 -25.68 11.19 7.68
N PHE A 686 -25.45 9.91 7.39
CA PHE A 686 -24.27 9.20 7.88
C PHE A 686 -22.97 9.83 7.36
N ILE A 687 -22.86 10.10 6.05
CA ILE A 687 -21.68 10.71 5.44
C ILE A 687 -21.43 12.12 6.01
N VAL A 688 -22.48 12.93 6.15
CA VAL A 688 -22.38 14.29 6.72
C VAL A 688 -21.93 14.24 8.16
N SER A 689 -22.45 13.33 8.99
CA SER A 689 -22.07 13.22 10.41
C SER A 689 -20.59 12.87 10.61
N GLN A 690 -19.96 12.26 9.63
CA GLN A 690 -18.55 11.90 9.66
C GLN A 690 -17.63 13.00 9.10
N LYS A 691 -18.14 14.00 8.35
CA LYS A 691 -17.34 15.13 7.82
C LYS A 691 -16.67 15.95 8.92
N SER A 692 -17.29 16.08 10.08
CA SER A 692 -16.73 16.83 11.22
C SER A 692 -15.60 16.10 11.96
N LYS A 693 -15.48 14.79 11.82
CA LYS A 693 -14.48 13.95 12.51
C LYS A 693 -13.18 13.74 11.73
N ILE A 694 -13.23 13.88 10.43
CA ILE A 694 -12.08 13.69 9.54
C ILE A 694 -11.92 15.00 8.78
N GLY A 695 -10.81 15.71 8.95
CA GLY A 695 -10.54 17.04 8.37
C GLY A 695 -10.57 17.11 6.82
N TRP A 696 -11.63 16.63 6.22
CA TRP A 696 -11.88 16.55 4.77
C TRP A 696 -12.10 17.93 4.11
N GLY A 697 -12.24 18.99 4.89
CA GLY A 697 -12.34 20.38 4.40
C GLY A 697 -11.03 20.97 3.87
N LYS A 698 -9.90 20.23 3.94
CA LYS A 698 -8.58 20.68 3.43
C LYS A 698 -8.15 20.00 2.14
N ILE A 699 -8.97 19.12 1.56
CA ILE A 699 -8.71 18.39 0.31
C ILE A 699 -9.67 18.84 -0.81
N ALA A 700 -10.31 19.99 -0.62
CA ALA A 700 -11.06 20.68 -1.68
C ALA A 700 -10.22 21.81 -2.25
#